data_05ff7110198b4655529cd6ce78fe68b9
#
_entry.id   05ff7110198b4655529cd6ce78fe68b9
#
_cell.length_a   1.000
_cell.length_b   1.000
_cell.length_c   1.000
_cell.angle_alpha   90.00
_cell.angle_beta   90.00
_cell.angle_gamma   90.00
#
_symmetry.space_group_name_H-M   'P 1'
#
loop_
_entity.id
_entity.type
_entity.pdbx_description
1 polymer ?
#
loop_
_entity_poly.entity_id
_entity_poly.type
_entity_poly.pdbx_seq_one_letter_code
_entity_poly.pdbx_strand_id
1 'polypeptide(L)'
;MLGSTHGTLTTHSRPARVVACGEQPPHAVHGLSEPRGGIGDRDVSGRPLHAPVPDLDRFFRPESVAVIGASDSEGRPNTGITRQLITWAERVGARLHPVNPGRERVFGLPCHTAVADLPEPVDLAVLLVGDPVPVIEQLAETKAKFAVAFASGFAETGEEGATAQARLADAVERSGLRLLGPNTNLNAFETFRDDLNGPAIALITQSGHQGRPLFALQELGIRLSHWAPTGNEADLETADFLSYFASRPEVGAIAAYVEGLKDGRSFLLAADRAARHKVPVVAVKVGRTETGARTARSHTGKLTGADEVVDAAMRQFGVIRVNGLDELQDTAALLARAGQPTAEGVAVYSISGGTGAHFADLATAAGLRLPTLTQAKQSELHQWIPDYLNVANPIDNGGHPVGDWRGRKIIDAILADPSVGVLVCPITGPFPPMSDKLAQDLVDAAEQTDKLVCVVWGSPLGTEDAYRTTLLGSSRVATFRTFANCITAVRAYLDHHRFAAGYRSPFDDAPRVLSPSARKAQGLMRPGQELSEHAAKQLLRAYGIRVPREQLVTSAAAAVRAASLVGYPVVMKASGPQLAHKTELGLVKVGLTSASQVRDTYRELIDIARYEDVPLDGVLVCQMIERGVEMVVGVTHDSLFGPTMTVGLGGVLVEVLRDVAVGVPPFGEDQARAMLGELRGRALLEGVRGAPPADTDALIEVVLRVQRMALELGSDLAELDINPLVILPRGQGAVALDALAVCH
;
A
#
# COMPACT_ATOMS: atom_id res chain seq x y z
N MET A 1 49.85 -56.34 3.40
CA MET A 1 49.93 -57.67 4.08
C MET A 1 48.94 -57.57 5.22
N LEU A 2 47.82 -58.31 5.06
CA LEU A 2 47.25 -59.30 5.98
C LEU A 2 46.98 -58.78 7.41
N GLY A 3 45.80 -58.88 8.03
CA GLY A 3 44.71 -59.80 7.80
C GLY A 3 43.56 -59.49 8.75
N SER A 4 42.42 -60.01 8.34
CA SER A 4 41.11 -60.06 8.98
C SER A 4 41.11 -60.80 10.33
N THR A 5 40.18 -60.45 11.23
CA THR A 5 39.37 -61.47 11.96
C THR A 5 38.04 -60.91 12.43
N HIS A 6 37.01 -61.69 12.16
CA HIS A 6 35.62 -61.59 12.60
C HIS A 6 35.44 -61.79 14.12
N GLY A 7 34.44 -61.16 14.68
CA GLY A 7 33.92 -61.49 16.03
C GLY A 7 32.49 -60.98 16.20
N THR A 8 31.52 -61.83 15.86
CA THR A 8 30.08 -61.69 16.17
C THR A 8 29.83 -61.90 17.65
N LEU A 9 29.10 -60.97 18.28
CA LEU A 9 28.38 -61.25 19.52
C LEU A 9 27.02 -60.52 19.52
N THR A 10 25.99 -61.34 19.40
CA THR A 10 24.59 -61.01 19.61
C THR A 10 24.29 -60.80 21.09
N THR A 11 23.69 -59.68 21.45
CA THR A 11 22.89 -59.60 22.70
C THR A 11 21.61 -58.80 22.45
N HIS A 12 20.48 -59.47 22.68
CA HIS A 12 19.13 -58.90 22.74
C HIS A 12 19.01 -57.91 23.88
N SER A 13 18.51 -56.71 23.60
CA SER A 13 17.83 -55.88 24.58
C SER A 13 16.63 -55.17 23.96
N ARG A 14 15.51 -55.22 24.67
CA ARG A 14 14.19 -54.74 24.30
C ARG A 14 14.17 -53.20 24.11
N PRO A 15 13.33 -52.64 23.23
CA PRO A 15 13.19 -51.21 23.08
C PRO A 15 12.38 -50.60 24.24
N ALA A 16 12.93 -49.55 24.84
CA ALA A 16 12.22 -48.68 25.76
C ALA A 16 11.14 -47.87 24.99
N ARG A 17 9.95 -47.80 25.56
CA ARG A 17 8.84 -46.97 25.08
C ARG A 17 9.27 -45.49 25.13
N VAL A 18 9.41 -44.86 23.95
CA VAL A 18 9.42 -43.42 23.80
C VAL A 18 7.98 -42.93 23.93
N VAL A 19 7.72 -42.16 24.97
CA VAL A 19 6.49 -41.39 25.11
C VAL A 19 6.52 -40.31 24.06
N ALA A 20 5.68 -40.42 23.05
CA ALA A 20 5.47 -39.38 22.07
C ALA A 20 4.81 -38.18 22.76
N CYS A 21 5.54 -37.06 22.88
CA CYS A 21 4.94 -35.74 23.08
C CYS A 21 4.13 -35.42 21.85
N GLY A 22 2.82 -35.24 22.05
CA GLY A 22 1.91 -34.90 20.95
C GLY A 22 2.26 -33.56 20.34
N GLU A 23 2.58 -33.57 19.08
CA GLU A 23 2.55 -32.39 18.22
C GLU A 23 1.09 -31.91 18.14
N GLN A 24 0.82 -30.75 18.71
CA GLN A 24 -0.41 -30.05 18.40
C GLN A 24 -0.31 -29.56 16.95
N PRO A 25 -1.31 -29.86 16.11
CA PRO A 25 -1.34 -29.29 14.76
C PRO A 25 -1.45 -27.75 14.84
N PRO A 26 -0.85 -27.01 13.91
CA PRO A 26 -0.97 -25.57 13.87
C PRO A 26 -2.45 -25.20 13.82
N HIS A 27 -2.83 -24.21 14.64
CA HIS A 27 -4.19 -23.71 14.75
C HIS A 27 -4.80 -23.52 13.36
N ALA A 28 -5.80 -24.32 13.05
CA ALA A 28 -6.66 -24.11 11.90
C ALA A 28 -7.24 -22.70 12.03
N VAL A 29 -6.84 -21.82 11.17
CA VAL A 29 -7.52 -20.56 10.94
C VAL A 29 -8.94 -20.95 10.54
N HIS A 30 -9.90 -20.68 11.42
CA HIS A 30 -11.32 -20.86 11.12
C HIS A 30 -11.58 -20.10 9.81
N GLY A 31 -11.91 -20.86 8.77
CA GLY A 31 -12.26 -20.30 7.49
C GLY A 31 -13.39 -19.30 7.68
N LEU A 32 -13.10 -18.04 7.47
CA LEU A 32 -14.10 -17.03 7.21
C LEU A 32 -14.78 -17.49 5.91
N SER A 33 -16.00 -18.01 6.03
CA SER A 33 -16.82 -18.34 4.87
C SER A 33 -17.04 -17.06 4.09
N GLU A 34 -16.40 -16.95 2.92
CA GLU A 34 -16.59 -15.83 2.02
C GLU A 34 -18.06 -15.79 1.58
N PRO A 35 -18.74 -14.64 1.67
CA PRO A 35 -20.06 -14.49 1.08
C PRO A 35 -19.92 -14.63 -0.45
N ARG A 36 -20.60 -15.61 -1.04
CA ARG A 36 -20.78 -15.70 -2.50
C ARG A 36 -21.57 -14.47 -2.91
N GLY A 37 -21.01 -13.65 -3.83
CA GLY A 37 -21.52 -12.35 -4.23
C GLY A 37 -23.02 -12.37 -4.56
N GLY A 38 -23.81 -11.82 -3.65
CA GLY A 38 -25.24 -11.54 -3.80
C GLY A 38 -25.45 -10.05 -4.11
N ILE A 39 -26.68 -9.70 -4.47
CA ILE A 39 -27.11 -8.31 -4.78
C ILE A 39 -26.78 -7.29 -3.65
N GLY A 40 -26.37 -7.75 -2.45
CA GLY A 40 -25.95 -6.93 -1.31
C GLY A 40 -24.46 -6.56 -1.26
N ASP A 41 -23.65 -6.95 -2.23
CA ASP A 41 -22.18 -6.85 -2.18
C ASP A 41 -21.60 -5.69 -3.02
N ARG A 42 -22.46 -4.70 -3.32
CA ARG A 42 -22.11 -3.51 -4.09
C ARG A 42 -22.42 -2.24 -3.32
N ASP A 43 -21.62 -1.20 -3.57
CA ASP A 43 -21.88 0.15 -3.07
C ASP A 43 -23.04 0.83 -3.84
N VAL A 44 -23.41 2.04 -3.44
CA VAL A 44 -24.48 2.84 -4.06
C VAL A 44 -24.25 3.14 -5.55
N SER A 45 -23.00 3.09 -6.02
CA SER A 45 -22.61 3.30 -7.41
C SER A 45 -22.63 1.98 -8.22
N GLY A 46 -22.98 0.87 -7.59
CA GLY A 46 -22.98 -0.47 -8.19
C GLY A 46 -21.60 -1.13 -8.28
N ARG A 47 -20.56 -0.53 -7.69
CA ARG A 47 -19.20 -1.08 -7.68
C ARG A 47 -19.05 -2.16 -6.59
N PRO A 48 -18.23 -3.20 -6.80
CA PRO A 48 -18.01 -4.22 -5.79
C PRO A 48 -17.39 -3.65 -4.51
N LEU A 49 -17.74 -4.24 -3.37
CA LEU A 49 -17.19 -3.93 -2.04
C LEU A 49 -16.08 -4.89 -1.62
N HIS A 50 -15.90 -5.99 -2.33
CA HIS A 50 -14.83 -6.96 -2.09
C HIS A 50 -14.12 -7.30 -3.40
N ALA A 51 -12.81 -7.52 -3.34
CA ALA A 51 -12.06 -8.00 -4.49
C ALA A 51 -12.53 -9.41 -4.87
N PRO A 52 -12.82 -9.69 -6.15
CA PRO A 52 -12.93 -11.06 -6.59
C PRO A 52 -11.58 -11.75 -6.42
N VAL A 53 -11.58 -13.02 -6.02
CA VAL A 53 -10.37 -13.84 -6.06
C VAL A 53 -10.41 -14.62 -7.36
N PRO A 54 -9.53 -14.31 -8.31
CA PRO A 54 -9.45 -15.12 -9.52
C PRO A 54 -8.92 -16.50 -9.16
N ASP A 55 -9.49 -17.55 -9.75
CA ASP A 55 -8.92 -18.88 -9.66
C ASP A 55 -7.73 -18.99 -10.63
N LEU A 56 -6.51 -18.76 -10.12
CA LEU A 56 -5.27 -18.83 -10.88
C LEU A 56 -4.48 -20.13 -10.62
N ASP A 57 -5.05 -21.12 -9.96
CA ASP A 57 -4.35 -22.36 -9.63
C ASP A 57 -3.83 -23.07 -10.89
N ARG A 58 -4.67 -23.14 -11.94
CA ARG A 58 -4.29 -23.71 -13.24
C ARG A 58 -3.41 -22.81 -14.10
N PHE A 59 -3.31 -21.51 -13.78
CA PHE A 59 -2.33 -20.63 -14.39
C PHE A 59 -0.91 -20.96 -13.89
N PHE A 60 -0.73 -21.10 -12.57
CA PHE A 60 0.57 -21.38 -11.97
C PHE A 60 0.96 -22.86 -11.99
N ARG A 61 -0.02 -23.76 -12.03
CA ARG A 61 0.17 -25.23 -12.05
C ARG A 61 -0.72 -25.87 -13.12
N PRO A 62 -0.44 -25.60 -14.42
CA PRO A 62 -1.21 -26.18 -15.50
C PRO A 62 -0.88 -27.68 -15.64
N GLU A 63 -1.88 -28.47 -16.05
CA GLU A 63 -1.66 -29.87 -16.47
C GLU A 63 -1.37 -29.99 -17.94
N SER A 64 -1.83 -29.01 -18.75
CA SER A 64 -1.65 -28.97 -20.19
C SER A 64 -1.31 -27.57 -20.68
N VAL A 65 -0.31 -27.47 -21.55
CA VAL A 65 0.22 -26.21 -22.06
C VAL A 65 0.35 -26.27 -23.58
N ALA A 66 -0.21 -25.29 -24.30
CA ALA A 66 0.06 -25.12 -25.73
C ALA A 66 1.08 -23.99 -25.94
N VAL A 67 2.04 -24.19 -26.86
CA VAL A 67 2.99 -23.15 -27.27
C VAL A 67 2.74 -22.78 -28.72
N ILE A 68 2.07 -21.65 -28.94
CA ILE A 68 1.65 -21.17 -30.26
C ILE A 68 2.80 -20.37 -30.90
N GLY A 69 3.24 -20.79 -32.08
CA GLY A 69 4.43 -20.24 -32.72
C GLY A 69 5.73 -20.93 -32.26
N ALA A 70 5.62 -22.14 -31.70
CA ALA A 70 6.77 -22.95 -31.28
C ALA A 70 7.76 -23.18 -32.44
N SER A 71 9.05 -23.16 -32.16
CA SER A 71 10.10 -23.34 -33.16
C SER A 71 11.33 -24.03 -32.57
N ASP A 72 12.01 -24.83 -33.39
CA ASP A 72 13.33 -25.40 -33.14
C ASP A 72 14.40 -24.93 -34.17
N SER A 73 14.05 -23.95 -35.02
CA SER A 73 14.99 -23.39 -36.02
C SER A 73 16.05 -22.53 -35.35
N GLU A 74 17.30 -22.82 -35.63
CA GLU A 74 18.43 -21.99 -35.15
C GLU A 74 18.27 -20.52 -35.57
N GLY A 75 18.65 -19.61 -34.68
CA GLY A 75 18.64 -18.17 -34.93
C GLY A 75 17.26 -17.48 -34.78
N ARG A 76 16.19 -18.22 -34.51
CA ARG A 76 14.89 -17.61 -34.23
C ARG A 76 14.71 -17.36 -32.73
N PRO A 77 14.20 -16.21 -32.32
CA PRO A 77 13.96 -15.93 -30.89
C PRO A 77 13.07 -16.98 -30.20
N ASN A 78 12.01 -17.43 -30.87
CA ASN A 78 11.09 -18.43 -30.34
C ASN A 78 11.74 -19.77 -30.02
N THR A 79 12.88 -20.11 -30.63
CA THR A 79 13.58 -21.38 -30.40
C THR A 79 14.08 -21.52 -28.97
N GLY A 80 14.75 -20.48 -28.47
CA GLY A 80 15.21 -20.44 -27.08
C GLY A 80 14.05 -20.48 -26.08
N ILE A 81 12.99 -19.71 -26.35
CA ILE A 81 11.80 -19.68 -25.53
C ILE A 81 11.09 -21.03 -25.49
N THR A 82 10.87 -21.66 -26.67
CA THR A 82 10.25 -22.98 -26.75
C THR A 82 11.02 -24.02 -25.95
N ARG A 83 12.35 -24.02 -26.04
CA ARG A 83 13.22 -24.96 -25.28
C ARG A 83 13.05 -24.77 -23.76
N GLN A 84 13.04 -23.52 -23.27
CA GLN A 84 12.83 -23.24 -21.86
C GLN A 84 11.44 -23.69 -21.38
N LEU A 85 10.40 -23.44 -22.17
CA LEU A 85 9.04 -23.88 -21.84
C LEU A 85 8.92 -25.40 -21.79
N ILE A 86 9.60 -26.14 -22.67
CA ILE A 86 9.64 -27.61 -22.61
C ILE A 86 10.28 -28.07 -21.30
N THR A 87 11.48 -27.54 -20.97
CA THR A 87 12.16 -27.86 -19.73
C THR A 87 11.32 -27.51 -18.49
N TRP A 88 10.63 -26.37 -18.51
CA TRP A 88 9.74 -25.97 -17.44
C TRP A 88 8.52 -26.91 -17.32
N ALA A 89 7.86 -27.23 -18.43
CA ALA A 89 6.71 -28.11 -18.45
C ALA A 89 7.04 -29.51 -17.91
N GLU A 90 8.19 -30.08 -18.32
CA GLU A 90 8.69 -31.35 -17.78
C GLU A 90 8.86 -31.29 -16.25
N ARG A 91 9.37 -30.19 -15.75
CA ARG A 91 9.65 -29.99 -14.33
C ARG A 91 8.38 -29.86 -13.47
N VAL A 92 7.36 -29.18 -14.01
CA VAL A 92 6.06 -29.02 -13.31
C VAL A 92 5.09 -30.18 -13.59
N GLY A 93 5.48 -31.13 -14.46
CA GLY A 93 4.68 -32.29 -14.82
C GLY A 93 3.52 -31.98 -15.79
N ALA A 94 3.63 -30.89 -16.55
CA ALA A 94 2.63 -30.49 -17.54
C ALA A 94 2.87 -31.14 -18.92
N ARG A 95 1.79 -31.52 -19.60
CA ARG A 95 1.85 -31.94 -21.02
C ARG A 95 1.99 -30.71 -21.91
N LEU A 96 3.01 -30.66 -22.75
CA LEU A 96 3.28 -29.54 -23.63
C LEU A 96 2.97 -29.90 -25.10
N HIS A 97 2.17 -29.05 -25.74
CA HIS A 97 1.71 -29.20 -27.13
C HIS A 97 2.26 -28.04 -27.99
N PRO A 98 3.33 -28.25 -28.78
CA PRO A 98 3.78 -27.26 -29.76
C PRO A 98 2.73 -27.08 -30.87
N VAL A 99 2.49 -25.81 -31.27
CA VAL A 99 1.60 -25.47 -32.39
C VAL A 99 2.36 -24.59 -33.39
N ASN A 100 2.50 -25.08 -34.63
CA ASN A 100 3.11 -24.35 -35.73
C ASN A 100 2.69 -24.95 -37.08
N PRO A 101 2.05 -24.19 -37.98
CA PRO A 101 1.54 -24.72 -39.26
C PRO A 101 2.64 -25.22 -40.20
N GLY A 102 3.89 -24.85 -40.01
CA GLY A 102 5.01 -25.25 -40.85
C GLY A 102 5.86 -26.41 -40.31
N ARG A 103 5.36 -27.13 -39.26
CA ARG A 103 6.16 -28.15 -38.56
C ARG A 103 5.34 -29.38 -38.20
N GLU A 104 5.94 -30.57 -38.43
CA GLU A 104 5.38 -31.82 -37.92
C GLU A 104 5.91 -32.18 -36.54
N ARG A 105 7.13 -31.72 -36.22
CA ARG A 105 7.77 -31.92 -34.92
C ARG A 105 8.56 -30.67 -34.51
N VAL A 106 8.62 -30.40 -33.22
CA VAL A 106 9.45 -29.34 -32.60
C VAL A 106 10.16 -29.94 -31.39
N PHE A 107 11.51 -29.92 -31.37
CA PHE A 107 12.34 -30.59 -30.36
C PHE A 107 11.95 -32.04 -30.11
N GLY A 108 11.56 -32.77 -31.17
CA GLY A 108 11.13 -34.15 -31.07
C GLY A 108 9.69 -34.39 -30.62
N LEU A 109 8.99 -33.39 -30.11
CA LEU A 109 7.56 -33.47 -29.76
C LEU A 109 6.69 -33.37 -31.02
N PRO A 110 5.55 -34.09 -31.09
CA PRO A 110 4.56 -33.89 -32.15
C PRO A 110 4.09 -32.44 -32.15
N CYS A 111 4.01 -31.80 -33.32
CA CYS A 111 3.59 -30.42 -33.48
C CYS A 111 2.24 -30.38 -34.22
N HIS A 112 1.32 -29.63 -33.65
CA HIS A 112 -0.02 -29.42 -34.23
C HIS A 112 0.03 -28.28 -35.25
N THR A 113 -0.77 -28.37 -36.31
CA THR A 113 -0.78 -27.35 -37.37
C THR A 113 -1.65 -26.14 -37.01
N ALA A 114 -2.68 -26.35 -36.20
CA ALA A 114 -3.60 -25.31 -35.74
C ALA A 114 -4.00 -25.55 -34.27
N VAL A 115 -4.56 -24.54 -33.65
CA VAL A 115 -5.12 -24.61 -32.27
C VAL A 115 -6.27 -25.63 -32.22
N ALA A 116 -7.06 -25.73 -33.30
CA ALA A 116 -8.18 -26.69 -33.42
C ALA A 116 -7.73 -28.16 -33.42
N ASP A 117 -6.47 -28.43 -33.76
CA ASP A 117 -5.90 -29.79 -33.80
C ASP A 117 -5.38 -30.26 -32.43
N LEU A 118 -5.48 -29.45 -31.39
CA LEU A 118 -5.04 -29.82 -30.02
C LEU A 118 -5.87 -31.01 -29.53
N PRO A 119 -5.21 -32.03 -28.91
CA PRO A 119 -5.90 -33.27 -28.53
C PRO A 119 -6.81 -33.10 -27.31
N GLU A 120 -6.69 -32.03 -26.58
CA GLU A 120 -7.44 -31.71 -25.36
C GLU A 120 -7.53 -30.19 -25.16
N PRO A 121 -8.51 -29.68 -24.40
CA PRO A 121 -8.49 -28.31 -23.89
C PRO A 121 -7.23 -28.08 -23.05
N VAL A 122 -6.51 -26.97 -23.32
CA VAL A 122 -5.33 -26.62 -22.57
C VAL A 122 -5.65 -25.69 -21.41
N ASP A 123 -4.94 -25.88 -20.28
CA ASP A 123 -5.07 -24.96 -19.17
C ASP A 123 -4.42 -23.62 -19.50
N LEU A 124 -3.27 -23.63 -20.19
CA LEU A 124 -2.45 -22.46 -20.47
C LEU A 124 -1.95 -22.46 -21.92
N ALA A 125 -2.14 -21.36 -22.64
CA ALA A 125 -1.58 -21.13 -23.97
C ALA A 125 -0.49 -20.04 -23.92
N VAL A 126 0.72 -20.35 -24.40
CA VAL A 126 1.82 -19.39 -24.52
C VAL A 126 1.91 -18.90 -25.95
N LEU A 127 1.71 -17.60 -26.16
CA LEU A 127 1.58 -16.98 -27.49
C LEU A 127 2.91 -16.33 -27.89
N LEU A 128 3.62 -17.00 -28.80
CA LEU A 128 4.90 -16.53 -29.38
C LEU A 128 4.65 -15.96 -30.80
N VAL A 129 3.56 -15.23 -30.98
CA VAL A 129 3.14 -14.62 -32.24
C VAL A 129 3.03 -13.11 -32.11
N GLY A 130 3.22 -12.39 -33.21
CA GLY A 130 3.19 -10.91 -33.21
C GLY A 130 1.79 -10.34 -32.99
N ASP A 131 0.75 -10.95 -33.60
CA ASP A 131 -0.64 -10.59 -33.35
C ASP A 131 -1.34 -11.74 -32.60
N PRO A 132 -1.66 -11.56 -31.30
CA PRO A 132 -2.33 -12.58 -30.49
C PRO A 132 -3.84 -12.67 -30.72
N VAL A 133 -4.51 -11.63 -31.28
CA VAL A 133 -5.97 -11.55 -31.37
C VAL A 133 -6.60 -12.74 -32.10
N PRO A 134 -6.15 -13.12 -33.32
CA PRO A 134 -6.72 -14.28 -34.01
C PRO A 134 -6.53 -15.60 -33.26
N VAL A 135 -5.45 -15.71 -32.48
CA VAL A 135 -5.18 -16.92 -31.69
C VAL A 135 -6.10 -17.00 -30.47
N ILE A 136 -6.35 -15.86 -29.80
CA ILE A 136 -7.29 -15.76 -28.68
C ILE A 136 -8.69 -16.21 -29.12
N GLU A 137 -9.15 -15.77 -30.32
CA GLU A 137 -10.44 -16.16 -30.87
C GLU A 137 -10.52 -17.66 -31.16
N GLN A 138 -9.44 -18.27 -31.66
CA GLN A 138 -9.38 -19.73 -31.86
C GLN A 138 -9.34 -20.50 -30.53
N LEU A 139 -8.61 -19.99 -29.53
CA LEU A 139 -8.53 -20.60 -28.19
C LEU A 139 -9.87 -20.60 -27.47
N ALA A 140 -10.73 -19.61 -27.71
CA ALA A 140 -12.07 -19.56 -27.14
C ALA A 140 -12.91 -20.80 -27.52
N GLU A 141 -12.78 -21.31 -28.76
CA GLU A 141 -13.44 -22.51 -29.24
C GLU A 141 -12.96 -23.80 -28.55
N THR A 142 -11.69 -23.80 -28.07
CA THR A 142 -11.08 -24.97 -27.41
C THR A 142 -11.26 -24.98 -25.88
N LYS A 143 -11.93 -23.96 -25.30
CA LYS A 143 -12.13 -23.79 -23.86
C LYS A 143 -10.83 -23.67 -23.06
N ALA A 144 -9.78 -23.12 -23.68
CA ALA A 144 -8.56 -22.75 -22.97
C ALA A 144 -8.88 -21.75 -21.84
N LYS A 145 -8.24 -21.90 -20.67
CA LYS A 145 -8.54 -21.06 -19.50
C LYS A 145 -7.66 -19.81 -19.44
N PHE A 146 -6.39 -19.96 -19.77
CA PHE A 146 -5.40 -18.89 -19.64
C PHE A 146 -4.55 -18.77 -20.90
N ALA A 147 -4.10 -17.53 -21.16
CA ALA A 147 -3.08 -17.25 -22.16
C ALA A 147 -2.01 -16.32 -21.59
N VAL A 148 -0.79 -16.39 -22.15
CA VAL A 148 0.31 -15.48 -21.89
C VAL A 148 0.82 -14.94 -23.22
N ALA A 149 0.79 -13.62 -23.43
CA ALA A 149 1.24 -12.97 -24.65
C ALA A 149 2.57 -12.23 -24.45
N PHE A 150 3.63 -12.69 -25.13
CA PHE A 150 4.96 -12.06 -25.06
C PHE A 150 5.11 -10.87 -26.01
N ALA A 151 4.25 -10.77 -27.02
CA ALA A 151 4.34 -9.72 -28.03
C ALA A 151 4.38 -8.33 -27.41
N SER A 152 5.24 -7.47 -27.93
CA SER A 152 5.29 -6.02 -27.69
C SER A 152 4.68 -5.28 -28.89
N GLY A 153 4.56 -3.96 -28.80
CA GLY A 153 3.95 -3.13 -29.84
C GLY A 153 2.49 -2.73 -29.49
N PHE A 154 2.17 -2.73 -28.20
CA PHE A 154 0.87 -2.36 -27.66
C PHE A 154 0.92 -0.97 -26.99
N ALA A 155 0.21 -0.74 -25.91
CA ALA A 155 0.05 0.58 -25.27
C ALA A 155 1.38 1.32 -24.98
N GLU A 156 2.48 0.60 -24.84
CA GLU A 156 3.83 1.16 -24.67
C GLU A 156 4.36 1.91 -25.92
N THR A 157 3.77 1.70 -27.09
CA THR A 157 4.19 2.35 -28.35
C THR A 157 3.35 3.57 -28.73
N GLY A 158 2.40 4.00 -27.88
CA GLY A 158 1.55 5.18 -28.11
C GLY A 158 0.14 4.85 -28.59
N GLU A 159 -0.55 5.77 -29.24
CA GLU A 159 -1.98 5.69 -29.55
C GLU A 159 -2.37 4.47 -30.41
N GLU A 160 -1.58 4.16 -31.45
CA GLU A 160 -1.84 2.99 -32.28
C GLU A 160 -1.71 1.70 -31.48
N GLY A 161 -0.68 1.62 -30.63
CA GLY A 161 -0.48 0.49 -29.73
C GLY A 161 -1.56 0.37 -28.65
N ALA A 162 -2.04 1.49 -28.13
CA ALA A 162 -3.16 1.51 -27.18
C ALA A 162 -4.46 0.99 -27.84
N THR A 163 -4.70 1.35 -29.10
CA THR A 163 -5.82 0.82 -29.90
C THR A 163 -5.68 -0.69 -30.12
N ALA A 164 -4.48 -1.17 -30.43
CA ALA A 164 -4.21 -2.60 -30.57
C ALA A 164 -4.44 -3.36 -29.26
N GLN A 165 -4.02 -2.78 -28.12
CA GLN A 165 -4.26 -3.36 -26.79
C GLN A 165 -5.74 -3.40 -26.44
N ALA A 166 -6.52 -2.37 -26.75
CA ALA A 166 -7.97 -2.36 -26.55
C ALA A 166 -8.65 -3.50 -27.36
N ARG A 167 -8.27 -3.68 -28.62
CA ARG A 167 -8.76 -4.81 -29.43
C ARG A 167 -8.41 -6.17 -28.84
N LEU A 168 -7.20 -6.31 -28.28
CA LEU A 168 -6.81 -7.54 -27.58
C LEU A 168 -7.65 -7.77 -26.32
N ALA A 169 -7.86 -6.74 -25.50
CA ALA A 169 -8.70 -6.81 -24.32
C ALA A 169 -10.14 -7.22 -24.65
N ASP A 170 -10.72 -6.61 -25.70
CA ASP A 170 -12.06 -6.97 -26.19
C ASP A 170 -12.15 -8.44 -26.68
N ALA A 171 -11.11 -8.95 -27.34
CA ALA A 171 -11.06 -10.33 -27.77
C ALA A 171 -10.97 -11.30 -26.58
N VAL A 172 -10.17 -10.95 -25.57
CA VAL A 172 -10.04 -11.70 -24.32
C VAL A 172 -11.38 -11.75 -23.58
N GLU A 173 -12.04 -10.61 -23.41
CA GLU A 173 -13.35 -10.52 -22.75
C GLU A 173 -14.40 -11.40 -23.46
N ARG A 174 -14.48 -11.33 -24.79
CA ARG A 174 -15.42 -12.17 -25.57
C ARG A 174 -15.09 -13.66 -25.48
N SER A 175 -13.80 -14.02 -25.37
CA SER A 175 -13.37 -15.41 -25.32
C SER A 175 -13.66 -16.08 -23.97
N GLY A 176 -13.75 -15.30 -22.90
CA GLY A 176 -13.89 -15.79 -21.53
C GLY A 176 -12.62 -16.42 -20.94
N LEU A 177 -11.49 -16.42 -21.67
CA LEU A 177 -10.19 -16.80 -21.11
C LEU A 177 -9.54 -15.61 -20.36
N ARG A 178 -8.50 -15.86 -19.55
CA ARG A 178 -7.76 -14.82 -18.87
C ARG A 178 -6.37 -14.68 -19.47
N LEU A 179 -5.88 -13.45 -19.61
CA LEU A 179 -4.63 -13.13 -20.29
C LEU A 179 -3.61 -12.45 -19.37
N LEU A 180 -2.40 -13.01 -19.28
CA LEU A 180 -1.22 -12.31 -18.74
C LEU A 180 -0.49 -11.58 -19.88
N GLY A 181 -0.16 -10.33 -19.68
CA GLY A 181 0.52 -9.48 -20.67
C GLY A 181 -0.47 -8.55 -21.41
N PRO A 182 -0.20 -8.13 -22.65
CA PRO A 182 0.98 -8.41 -23.48
C PRO A 182 2.28 -7.79 -22.92
N ASN A 183 3.38 -7.86 -23.67
CA ASN A 183 4.68 -7.32 -23.30
C ASN A 183 5.23 -7.90 -21.98
N THR A 184 5.02 -9.19 -21.78
CA THR A 184 5.57 -9.97 -20.66
C THR A 184 6.72 -10.86 -21.11
N ASN A 185 7.23 -11.74 -20.27
CA ASN A 185 8.40 -12.56 -20.57
C ASN A 185 8.39 -13.92 -19.83
N LEU A 186 9.48 -14.67 -20.01
CA LEU A 186 9.67 -16.00 -19.44
C LEU A 186 9.71 -16.06 -17.90
N ASN A 187 9.74 -14.95 -17.19
CA ASN A 187 9.76 -14.96 -15.73
C ASN A 187 8.50 -15.60 -15.11
N ALA A 188 7.38 -15.65 -15.87
CA ALA A 188 6.18 -16.38 -15.46
C ALA A 188 6.42 -17.91 -15.36
N PHE A 189 7.47 -18.41 -16.02
CA PHE A 189 7.82 -19.83 -16.13
C PHE A 189 9.12 -20.16 -15.39
N GLU A 190 9.48 -19.35 -14.39
CA GLU A 190 10.61 -19.68 -13.52
C GLU A 190 10.28 -20.83 -12.59
N THR A 191 11.33 -21.53 -12.19
CA THR A 191 11.20 -22.67 -11.27
C THR A 191 11.74 -22.29 -9.92
N PHE A 192 10.90 -22.41 -8.93
CA PHE A 192 11.27 -22.11 -7.55
C PHE A 192 11.96 -23.31 -6.89
N ARG A 193 12.78 -23.03 -5.89
CA ARG A 193 13.43 -24.04 -5.06
C ARG A 193 12.39 -24.65 -4.10
N ASP A 194 12.20 -25.94 -4.18
CA ASP A 194 11.29 -26.73 -3.35
C ASP A 194 11.94 -27.31 -2.07
N ASP A 195 13.28 -27.24 -2.00
CA ASP A 195 14.06 -27.59 -0.81
C ASP A 195 14.04 -26.54 0.30
N LEU A 196 13.52 -25.32 0.00
CA LEU A 196 13.40 -24.23 0.97
C LEU A 196 12.11 -24.33 1.77
N ASN A 197 12.21 -24.14 3.08
CA ASN A 197 11.10 -24.23 4.02
C ASN A 197 10.63 -22.85 4.51
N GLY A 198 9.47 -22.81 5.15
CA GLY A 198 8.87 -21.60 5.75
C GLY A 198 7.96 -20.83 4.79
N PRO A 199 7.45 -19.70 5.26
CA PRO A 199 6.61 -18.81 4.44
C PRO A 199 7.37 -18.27 3.23
N ALA A 200 6.66 -18.09 2.12
CA ALA A 200 7.26 -17.68 0.86
C ALA A 200 6.96 -16.22 0.53
N ILE A 201 7.79 -15.61 -0.31
CA ILE A 201 7.48 -14.35 -0.97
C ILE A 201 6.83 -14.64 -2.32
N ALA A 202 5.69 -13.98 -2.61
CA ALA A 202 5.11 -13.93 -3.94
C ALA A 202 5.49 -12.60 -4.62
N LEU A 203 5.86 -12.68 -5.91
CA LEU A 203 6.35 -11.52 -6.67
C LEU A 203 5.31 -11.04 -7.68
N ILE A 204 5.09 -9.73 -7.75
CA ILE A 204 4.33 -9.05 -8.81
C ILE A 204 5.24 -8.00 -9.42
N THR A 205 5.53 -8.08 -10.72
CA THR A 205 6.41 -7.11 -11.37
C THR A 205 5.85 -6.71 -12.73
N GLN A 206 5.64 -5.41 -12.94
CA GLN A 206 5.24 -4.91 -14.25
C GLN A 206 6.42 -4.90 -15.23
N SER A 207 7.64 -4.72 -14.70
CA SER A 207 8.89 -4.87 -15.47
C SER A 207 9.52 -6.25 -15.21
N GLY A 208 9.79 -6.99 -16.27
CA GLY A 208 10.37 -8.31 -16.15
C GLY A 208 11.76 -8.32 -15.54
N HIS A 209 12.58 -7.30 -15.82
CA HIS A 209 13.96 -7.24 -15.31
C HIS A 209 14.01 -6.96 -13.79
N GLN A 210 13.09 -6.16 -13.28
CA GLN A 210 13.12 -5.70 -11.88
C GLN A 210 12.78 -6.80 -10.85
N GLY A 211 12.21 -7.92 -11.29
CA GLY A 211 12.00 -9.08 -10.42
C GLY A 211 13.22 -9.98 -10.24
N ARG A 212 14.23 -9.88 -11.11
CA ARG A 212 15.42 -10.77 -11.08
C ARG A 212 16.21 -10.71 -9.78
N PRO A 213 16.48 -9.53 -9.19
CA PRO A 213 17.16 -9.46 -7.91
C PRO A 213 16.39 -10.17 -6.78
N LEU A 214 15.04 -10.06 -6.76
CA LEU A 214 14.23 -10.76 -5.78
C LEU A 214 14.24 -12.28 -6.00
N PHE A 215 14.21 -12.73 -7.26
CA PHE A 215 14.29 -14.14 -7.58
C PHE A 215 15.60 -14.77 -7.07
N ALA A 216 16.70 -14.02 -7.09
CA ALA A 216 18.00 -14.47 -6.56
C ALA A 216 18.02 -14.64 -5.03
N LEU A 217 17.03 -14.16 -4.28
CA LEU A 217 16.94 -14.36 -2.82
C LEU A 217 16.86 -15.84 -2.43
N GLN A 218 16.48 -16.71 -3.35
CA GLN A 218 16.50 -18.16 -3.12
C GLN A 218 17.91 -18.71 -2.84
N GLU A 219 18.94 -18.06 -3.39
CA GLU A 219 20.35 -18.40 -3.09
C GLU A 219 20.76 -18.03 -1.65
N LEU A 220 19.97 -17.16 -1.02
CA LEU A 220 20.12 -16.77 0.38
C LEU A 220 19.17 -17.54 1.31
N GLY A 221 18.56 -18.64 0.83
CA GLY A 221 17.64 -19.47 1.62
C GLY A 221 16.26 -18.87 1.82
N ILE A 222 15.87 -17.84 1.06
CA ILE A 222 14.55 -17.21 1.15
C ILE A 222 13.62 -17.86 0.13
N ARG A 223 12.53 -18.45 0.60
CA ARG A 223 11.57 -19.15 -0.24
C ARG A 223 10.73 -18.16 -1.05
N LEU A 224 10.62 -18.45 -2.36
CA LEU A 224 9.67 -17.82 -3.26
C LEU A 224 8.64 -18.86 -3.71
N SER A 225 7.40 -18.41 -3.97
CA SER A 225 6.32 -19.31 -4.39
C SER A 225 5.77 -19.02 -5.77
N HIS A 226 5.65 -17.74 -6.13
CA HIS A 226 5.00 -17.30 -7.36
C HIS A 226 5.70 -16.05 -7.92
N TRP A 227 5.65 -15.90 -9.22
CA TRP A 227 6.06 -14.67 -9.90
C TRP A 227 5.08 -14.34 -11.03
N ALA A 228 4.45 -13.17 -10.95
CA ALA A 228 3.58 -12.62 -11.97
C ALA A 228 4.26 -11.42 -12.65
N PRO A 229 4.92 -11.61 -13.80
CA PRO A 229 5.45 -10.51 -14.61
C PRO A 229 4.34 -9.95 -15.49
N THR A 230 3.57 -8.98 -15.01
CA THR A 230 2.27 -8.62 -15.57
C THR A 230 2.32 -7.88 -16.90
N GLY A 231 3.44 -7.20 -17.23
CA GLY A 231 3.56 -6.45 -18.48
C GLY A 231 2.55 -5.31 -18.58
N ASN A 232 1.90 -5.18 -19.73
CA ASN A 232 0.94 -4.09 -19.97
C ASN A 232 -0.43 -4.27 -19.29
N GLU A 233 -0.77 -5.48 -18.80
CA GLU A 233 -2.03 -5.76 -18.09
C GLU A 233 -3.29 -5.48 -18.94
N ALA A 234 -3.36 -6.09 -20.14
CA ALA A 234 -4.57 -5.95 -20.95
C ALA A 234 -5.81 -6.58 -20.27
N ASP A 235 -5.63 -7.70 -19.55
CA ASP A 235 -6.66 -8.34 -18.73
C ASP A 235 -6.19 -8.51 -17.29
N LEU A 236 -5.45 -9.60 -16.96
CA LEU A 236 -4.94 -9.83 -15.61
C LEU A 236 -4.00 -8.69 -15.18
N GLU A 237 -4.32 -8.08 -14.05
CA GLU A 237 -3.62 -6.92 -13.52
C GLU A 237 -2.99 -7.18 -12.14
N THR A 238 -2.19 -6.25 -11.67
CA THR A 238 -1.57 -6.29 -10.33
C THR A 238 -2.58 -6.64 -9.23
N ALA A 239 -3.80 -6.11 -9.28
CA ALA A 239 -4.85 -6.36 -8.29
C ALA A 239 -5.33 -7.81 -8.26
N ASP A 240 -5.43 -8.47 -9.42
CA ASP A 240 -5.81 -9.89 -9.52
C ASP A 240 -4.80 -10.77 -8.79
N PHE A 241 -3.50 -10.58 -9.09
CA PHE A 241 -2.43 -11.35 -8.46
C PHE A 241 -2.28 -11.03 -6.97
N LEU A 242 -2.45 -9.76 -6.58
CA LEU A 242 -2.44 -9.36 -5.17
C LEU A 242 -3.55 -10.06 -4.39
N SER A 243 -4.78 -10.09 -4.93
CA SER A 243 -5.92 -10.79 -4.32
C SER A 243 -5.70 -12.29 -4.21
N TYR A 244 -5.17 -12.91 -5.28
CA TYR A 244 -4.87 -14.34 -5.29
C TYR A 244 -3.77 -14.69 -4.28
N PHE A 245 -2.64 -13.98 -4.28
CA PHE A 245 -1.52 -14.26 -3.37
C PHE A 245 -1.88 -14.02 -1.90
N ALA A 246 -2.65 -12.96 -1.61
CA ALA A 246 -3.13 -12.69 -0.27
C ALA A 246 -4.03 -13.81 0.32
N SER A 247 -4.60 -14.66 -0.54
CA SER A 247 -5.45 -15.79 -0.14
C SER A 247 -4.69 -17.12 -0.02
N ARG A 248 -3.37 -17.13 -0.28
CA ARG A 248 -2.55 -18.36 -0.28
C ARG A 248 -1.87 -18.56 1.08
N PRO A 249 -2.06 -19.71 1.74
CA PRO A 249 -1.50 -19.95 3.08
C PRO A 249 0.02 -20.02 3.10
N GLU A 250 0.67 -20.37 1.97
CA GLU A 250 2.12 -20.42 1.85
C GLU A 250 2.78 -19.04 1.69
N VAL A 251 2.01 -18.00 1.38
CA VAL A 251 2.52 -16.64 1.14
C VAL A 251 2.65 -15.88 2.45
N GLY A 252 3.89 -15.60 2.85
CA GLY A 252 4.21 -14.82 4.05
C GLY A 252 4.37 -13.32 3.78
N ALA A 253 4.71 -12.95 2.53
CA ALA A 253 4.76 -11.55 2.08
C ALA A 253 4.57 -11.45 0.57
N ILE A 254 4.08 -10.31 0.11
CA ILE A 254 3.97 -9.99 -1.32
C ILE A 254 4.93 -8.84 -1.62
N ALA A 255 5.83 -9.04 -2.58
CA ALA A 255 6.74 -8.00 -3.07
C ALA A 255 6.30 -7.54 -4.46
N ALA A 256 6.08 -6.23 -4.62
CA ALA A 256 5.54 -5.65 -5.83
C ALA A 256 6.44 -4.56 -6.42
N TYR A 257 6.66 -4.59 -7.74
CA TYR A 257 7.25 -3.49 -8.50
C TYR A 257 6.19 -2.94 -9.45
N VAL A 258 5.69 -1.74 -9.16
CA VAL A 258 4.51 -1.14 -9.80
C VAL A 258 4.91 0.16 -10.53
N GLU A 259 4.69 0.19 -11.84
CA GLU A 259 4.92 1.37 -12.69
C GLU A 259 3.65 2.23 -12.81
N GLY A 260 2.49 1.59 -12.98
CA GLY A 260 1.18 2.23 -13.04
C GLY A 260 0.09 1.28 -12.57
N LEU A 261 -1.08 1.83 -12.24
CA LEU A 261 -2.26 1.05 -11.91
C LEU A 261 -3.24 1.12 -13.09
N LYS A 262 -3.90 0.01 -13.39
CA LYS A 262 -4.97 -0.04 -14.40
C LYS A 262 -6.27 0.50 -13.81
N ASP A 263 -6.64 -0.01 -12.65
CA ASP A 263 -7.78 0.45 -11.87
C ASP A 263 -7.41 0.59 -10.38
N GLY A 264 -7.49 1.81 -9.88
CA GLY A 264 -7.16 2.11 -8.49
C GLY A 264 -8.13 1.46 -7.50
N ARG A 265 -9.41 1.35 -7.87
CA ARG A 265 -10.42 0.70 -6.99
C ARG A 265 -10.14 -0.78 -6.81
N SER A 266 -9.86 -1.51 -7.89
CA SER A 266 -9.47 -2.91 -7.83
C SER A 266 -8.23 -3.12 -6.96
N PHE A 267 -7.25 -2.22 -7.10
CA PHE A 267 -6.05 -2.24 -6.26
C PHE A 267 -6.38 -2.06 -4.77
N LEU A 268 -7.25 -1.09 -4.41
CA LEU A 268 -7.67 -0.87 -3.01
C LEU A 268 -8.37 -2.11 -2.43
N LEU A 269 -9.26 -2.73 -3.19
CA LEU A 269 -9.96 -3.94 -2.74
C LEU A 269 -9.01 -5.13 -2.56
N ALA A 270 -8.01 -5.25 -3.43
CA ALA A 270 -6.97 -6.27 -3.31
C ALA A 270 -6.06 -6.02 -2.09
N ALA A 271 -5.68 -4.76 -1.84
CA ALA A 271 -4.92 -4.36 -0.67
C ALA A 271 -5.73 -4.56 0.63
N ASP A 272 -7.04 -4.23 0.63
CA ASP A 272 -7.96 -4.55 1.73
C ASP A 272 -7.96 -6.05 2.05
N ARG A 273 -8.03 -6.89 1.01
CA ARG A 273 -7.94 -8.35 1.20
C ARG A 273 -6.63 -8.75 1.87
N ALA A 274 -5.49 -8.24 1.38
CA ALA A 274 -4.20 -8.54 2.00
C ALA A 274 -4.14 -8.09 3.47
N ALA A 275 -4.67 -6.91 3.78
CA ALA A 275 -4.77 -6.40 5.15
C ALA A 275 -5.66 -7.29 6.06
N ARG A 276 -6.82 -7.73 5.57
CA ARG A 276 -7.71 -8.66 6.29
C ARG A 276 -7.03 -10.01 6.57
N HIS A 277 -6.25 -10.52 5.62
CA HIS A 277 -5.48 -11.76 5.77
C HIS A 277 -4.15 -11.54 6.52
N LYS A 278 -3.82 -10.30 6.90
CA LYS A 278 -2.56 -9.91 7.56
C LYS A 278 -1.31 -10.28 6.77
N VAL A 279 -1.44 -10.35 5.45
CA VAL A 279 -0.31 -10.58 4.54
C VAL A 279 0.34 -9.24 4.20
N PRO A 280 1.59 -8.99 4.59
CA PRO A 280 2.27 -7.75 4.28
C PRO A 280 2.53 -7.62 2.78
N VAL A 281 2.26 -6.43 2.26
CA VAL A 281 2.55 -6.05 0.88
C VAL A 281 3.63 -4.98 0.90
N VAL A 282 4.77 -5.26 0.27
CA VAL A 282 5.87 -4.30 0.13
C VAL A 282 5.97 -3.89 -1.34
N ALA A 283 5.99 -2.60 -1.62
CA ALA A 283 5.94 -2.11 -2.99
C ALA A 283 6.97 -1.00 -3.28
N VAL A 284 7.67 -1.15 -4.40
CA VAL A 284 8.30 -0.02 -5.09
C VAL A 284 7.29 0.53 -6.09
N LYS A 285 6.82 1.76 -5.89
CA LYS A 285 5.98 2.47 -6.86
C LYS A 285 6.79 3.56 -7.52
N VAL A 286 7.05 3.41 -8.82
CA VAL A 286 7.73 4.43 -9.62
C VAL A 286 6.77 5.50 -10.16
N GLY A 287 7.30 6.58 -10.71
CA GLY A 287 6.49 7.71 -11.18
C GLY A 287 6.13 8.69 -10.06
N ARG A 288 6.99 8.83 -9.05
CA ARG A 288 6.82 9.74 -7.90
C ARG A 288 7.04 11.22 -8.25
N THR A 289 7.83 11.48 -9.26
CA THR A 289 8.14 12.83 -9.76
C THR A 289 7.54 13.00 -11.15
N GLU A 290 7.35 14.24 -11.58
CA GLU A 290 6.85 14.53 -12.93
C GLU A 290 7.69 13.85 -14.03
N THR A 291 9.02 13.87 -13.88
CA THR A 291 9.93 13.19 -14.80
C THR A 291 9.74 11.68 -14.76
N GLY A 292 9.68 11.09 -13.56
CA GLY A 292 9.45 9.66 -13.39
C GLY A 292 8.08 9.24 -13.92
N ALA A 293 7.04 10.03 -13.66
CA ALA A 293 5.68 9.77 -14.14
C ALA A 293 5.59 9.81 -15.67
N ARG A 294 6.24 10.79 -16.30
CA ARG A 294 6.32 10.88 -17.78
C ARG A 294 7.03 9.66 -18.38
N THR A 295 8.15 9.25 -17.78
CA THR A 295 8.92 8.08 -18.23
C THR A 295 8.13 6.78 -18.04
N ALA A 296 7.49 6.57 -16.89
CA ALA A 296 6.68 5.39 -16.62
C ALA A 296 5.49 5.28 -17.59
N ARG A 297 4.79 6.39 -17.87
CA ARG A 297 3.71 6.43 -18.88
C ARG A 297 4.20 6.06 -20.27
N SER A 298 5.37 6.57 -20.69
CA SER A 298 5.97 6.19 -21.99
C SER A 298 6.34 4.70 -22.07
N HIS A 299 6.61 4.05 -20.93
CA HIS A 299 7.03 2.66 -20.87
C HIS A 299 5.85 1.67 -20.84
N THR A 300 4.77 2.02 -20.16
CA THR A 300 3.65 1.07 -19.91
C THR A 300 2.32 1.52 -20.50
N GLY A 301 2.21 2.78 -20.95
CA GLY A 301 0.94 3.38 -21.36
C GLY A 301 -0.07 3.60 -20.24
N LYS A 302 0.30 3.32 -18.97
CA LYS A 302 -0.61 3.41 -17.82
C LYS A 302 -0.58 4.78 -17.15
N LEU A 303 -1.69 5.13 -16.47
CA LEU A 303 -1.74 6.29 -15.58
C LEU A 303 -0.91 6.04 -14.33
N THR A 304 -0.12 7.03 -13.95
CA THR A 304 0.70 6.96 -12.72
C THR A 304 -0.04 7.45 -11.49
N GLY A 305 -1.13 8.21 -11.67
CA GLY A 305 -1.84 8.92 -10.61
C GLY A 305 -1.03 10.09 -10.01
N ALA A 306 -1.65 10.92 -9.19
CA ALA A 306 -0.93 11.86 -8.34
C ALA A 306 -0.22 11.07 -7.22
N ASP A 307 1.09 11.29 -7.04
CA ASP A 307 1.88 10.48 -6.10
C ASP A 307 1.37 10.56 -4.65
N GLU A 308 0.86 11.72 -4.26
CA GLU A 308 0.28 11.96 -2.92
C GLU A 308 -0.98 11.13 -2.69
N VAL A 309 -1.83 10.96 -3.73
CA VAL A 309 -3.03 10.12 -3.66
C VAL A 309 -2.66 8.64 -3.61
N VAL A 310 -1.71 8.22 -4.46
CA VAL A 310 -1.21 6.83 -4.46
C VAL A 310 -0.59 6.48 -3.11
N ASP A 311 0.21 7.39 -2.54
CA ASP A 311 0.86 7.19 -1.24
C ASP A 311 -0.18 7.09 -0.11
N ALA A 312 -1.18 7.97 -0.10
CA ALA A 312 -2.29 7.93 0.85
C ALA A 312 -3.07 6.61 0.73
N ALA A 313 -3.40 6.18 -0.48
CA ALA A 313 -4.08 4.92 -0.75
C ALA A 313 -3.26 3.71 -0.23
N MET A 314 -1.97 3.66 -0.52
CA MET A 314 -1.08 2.59 -0.05
C MET A 314 -1.01 2.54 1.47
N ARG A 315 -0.78 3.68 2.14
CA ARG A 315 -0.73 3.75 3.61
C ARG A 315 -2.04 3.32 4.26
N GLN A 316 -3.17 3.78 3.72
CA GLN A 316 -4.50 3.49 4.26
C GLN A 316 -4.81 2.01 4.31
N PHE A 317 -4.29 1.23 3.36
CA PHE A 317 -4.49 -0.22 3.28
C PHE A 317 -3.25 -1.02 3.70
N GLY A 318 -2.28 -0.39 4.36
CA GLY A 318 -1.12 -1.07 4.94
C GLY A 318 -0.11 -1.58 3.91
N VAL A 319 -0.13 -1.06 2.68
CA VAL A 319 0.89 -1.35 1.68
C VAL A 319 2.16 -0.55 2.03
N ILE A 320 3.23 -1.26 2.29
CA ILE A 320 4.52 -0.70 2.70
C ILE A 320 5.26 -0.21 1.46
N ARG A 321 5.40 1.10 1.35
CA ARG A 321 6.11 1.71 0.22
C ARG A 321 7.58 1.89 0.54
N VAL A 322 8.45 1.38 -0.34
CA VAL A 322 9.92 1.47 -0.23
C VAL A 322 10.51 2.18 -1.45
N ASN A 323 11.78 2.63 -1.35
CA ASN A 323 12.38 3.50 -2.36
C ASN A 323 13.12 2.76 -3.46
N GLY A 324 13.67 1.58 -3.17
CA GLY A 324 14.50 0.81 -4.10
C GLY A 324 14.30 -0.68 -3.99
N LEU A 325 14.92 -1.41 -4.92
CA LEU A 325 14.84 -2.88 -4.95
C LEU A 325 15.56 -3.54 -3.78
N ASP A 326 16.61 -2.94 -3.28
CA ASP A 326 17.35 -3.39 -2.11
C ASP A 326 16.49 -3.30 -0.83
N GLU A 327 15.80 -2.17 -0.63
CA GLU A 327 14.82 -2.03 0.46
C GLU A 327 13.64 -3.01 0.29
N LEU A 328 13.18 -3.23 -0.97
CA LEU A 328 12.11 -4.19 -1.27
C LEU A 328 12.50 -5.61 -0.88
N GLN A 329 13.71 -6.04 -1.26
CA GLN A 329 14.25 -7.35 -0.94
C GLN A 329 14.33 -7.58 0.55
N ASP A 330 15.03 -6.68 1.24
CA ASP A 330 15.31 -6.80 2.67
C ASP A 330 14.04 -6.75 3.51
N THR A 331 13.11 -5.83 3.16
CA THR A 331 11.84 -5.67 3.88
C THR A 331 10.91 -6.87 3.65
N ALA A 332 10.75 -7.34 2.40
CA ALA A 332 9.91 -8.48 2.11
C ALA A 332 10.46 -9.78 2.73
N ALA A 333 11.79 -9.97 2.70
CA ALA A 333 12.45 -11.11 3.32
C ALA A 333 12.26 -11.15 4.83
N LEU A 334 12.37 -9.98 5.49
CA LEU A 334 12.12 -9.88 6.92
C LEU A 334 10.66 -10.21 7.25
N LEU A 335 9.72 -9.55 6.60
CA LEU A 335 8.29 -9.69 6.87
C LEU A 335 7.75 -11.10 6.58
N ALA A 336 8.29 -11.77 5.55
CA ALA A 336 7.89 -13.15 5.25
C ALA A 336 8.28 -14.13 6.35
N ARG A 337 9.37 -13.90 7.08
CA ARG A 337 9.99 -14.86 8.02
C ARG A 337 9.80 -14.51 9.48
N ALA A 338 9.64 -13.22 9.81
CA ALA A 338 9.52 -12.77 11.20
C ALA A 338 8.14 -13.08 11.77
N GLY A 339 8.12 -13.63 12.99
CA GLY A 339 6.89 -13.79 13.77
C GLY A 339 6.33 -12.46 14.27
N GLN A 340 5.29 -12.52 15.10
CA GLN A 340 4.75 -11.32 15.73
C GLN A 340 5.73 -10.74 16.77
N PRO A 341 5.87 -9.40 16.86
CA PRO A 341 6.76 -8.79 17.84
C PRO A 341 6.23 -9.00 19.27
N THR A 342 7.11 -9.42 20.16
CA THR A 342 6.79 -9.59 21.60
C THR A 342 6.79 -8.24 22.34
N ALA A 343 7.48 -7.25 21.81
CA ALA A 343 7.52 -5.85 22.26
C ALA A 343 7.97 -4.96 21.11
N GLU A 344 7.75 -3.64 21.21
CA GLU A 344 8.11 -2.69 20.16
C GLU A 344 9.52 -2.07 20.33
N GLY A 345 10.20 -2.38 21.42
CA GLY A 345 11.52 -1.81 21.71
C GLY A 345 12.62 -2.47 20.90
N VAL A 346 13.52 -1.66 20.37
CA VAL A 346 14.72 -2.08 19.65
C VAL A 346 15.93 -1.93 20.55
N ALA A 347 16.66 -3.01 20.83
CA ALA A 347 17.96 -2.96 21.49
C ALA A 347 19.07 -2.99 20.44
N VAL A 348 20.08 -2.17 20.64
CA VAL A 348 21.27 -2.11 19.79
C VAL A 348 22.46 -2.64 20.58
N TYR A 349 23.04 -3.75 20.12
CA TYR A 349 24.20 -4.38 20.70
C TYR A 349 25.42 -4.18 19.80
N SER A 350 26.40 -3.43 20.25
CA SER A 350 27.56 -3.08 19.45
C SER A 350 28.87 -3.39 20.15
N ILE A 351 29.90 -3.74 19.39
CA ILE A 351 31.27 -3.88 19.82
C ILE A 351 32.02 -2.54 19.86
N SER A 352 31.36 -1.47 19.42
CA SER A 352 31.93 -0.13 19.31
C SER A 352 30.86 0.90 19.64
N GLY A 353 31.16 1.76 20.64
CA GLY A 353 30.27 2.85 21.05
C GLY A 353 29.93 3.79 19.89
N GLY A 354 30.89 4.10 19.01
CA GLY A 354 30.65 4.95 17.84
C GLY A 354 29.67 4.33 16.83
N THR A 355 29.77 3.03 16.59
CA THR A 355 28.83 2.30 15.73
C THR A 355 27.42 2.26 16.35
N GLY A 356 27.35 1.99 17.66
CA GLY A 356 26.07 2.00 18.38
C GLY A 356 25.39 3.36 18.35
N ALA A 357 26.15 4.44 18.59
CA ALA A 357 25.63 5.81 18.55
C ALA A 357 25.12 6.19 17.15
N HIS A 358 25.89 5.91 16.09
CA HIS A 358 25.49 6.18 14.72
C HIS A 358 24.21 5.44 14.34
N PHE A 359 24.09 4.15 14.67
CA PHE A 359 22.86 3.40 14.42
C PHE A 359 21.68 3.98 15.20
N ALA A 360 21.88 4.37 16.47
CA ALA A 360 20.83 4.94 17.31
C ALA A 360 20.30 6.28 16.78
N ASP A 361 21.19 7.15 16.27
CA ASP A 361 20.79 8.41 15.65
C ASP A 361 19.85 8.17 14.45
N LEU A 362 20.26 7.29 13.55
CA LEU A 362 19.45 6.96 12.35
C LEU A 362 18.14 6.26 12.72
N ALA A 363 18.18 5.32 13.66
CA ALA A 363 17.01 4.57 14.11
C ALA A 363 15.98 5.47 14.80
N THR A 364 16.44 6.38 15.67
CA THR A 364 15.59 7.33 16.38
C THR A 364 14.99 8.36 15.40
N ALA A 365 15.79 8.87 14.47
CA ALA A 365 15.31 9.78 13.43
C ALA A 365 14.26 9.12 12.53
N ALA A 366 14.34 7.80 12.32
CA ALA A 366 13.34 7.00 11.62
C ALA A 366 12.12 6.63 12.49
N GLY A 367 12.07 7.04 13.76
CA GLY A 367 10.95 6.80 14.68
C GLY A 367 10.96 5.43 15.38
N LEU A 368 12.06 4.68 15.32
CA LEU A 368 12.22 3.47 16.12
C LEU A 368 12.44 3.82 17.60
N ARG A 369 11.79 3.06 18.48
CA ARG A 369 11.94 3.25 19.93
C ARG A 369 13.08 2.40 20.48
N LEU A 370 14.09 3.06 21.05
CA LEU A 370 15.22 2.44 21.74
C LEU A 370 15.01 2.57 23.26
N PRO A 371 14.37 1.62 23.93
CA PRO A 371 14.10 1.74 25.36
C PRO A 371 15.39 1.61 26.17
N THR A 372 15.48 2.32 27.27
CA THR A 372 16.49 2.05 28.30
C THR A 372 16.18 0.68 28.91
N LEU A 373 17.16 -0.22 28.96
CA LEU A 373 17.00 -1.52 29.60
C LEU A 373 16.68 -1.36 31.09
N THR A 374 16.00 -2.36 31.65
CA THR A 374 15.67 -2.37 33.07
C THR A 374 16.95 -2.28 33.93
N GLN A 375 16.88 -1.64 35.10
CA GLN A 375 18.02 -1.49 36.01
C GLN A 375 18.63 -2.83 36.40
N ALA A 376 17.78 -3.85 36.56
CA ALA A 376 18.23 -5.21 36.84
C ALA A 376 19.11 -5.77 35.71
N LYS A 377 18.74 -5.54 34.46
CA LYS A 377 19.50 -5.99 33.29
C LYS A 377 20.79 -5.18 33.12
N GLN A 378 20.77 -3.88 33.37
CA GLN A 378 22.00 -3.09 33.35
C GLN A 378 23.00 -3.58 34.42
N SER A 379 22.54 -3.88 35.63
CA SER A 379 23.40 -4.43 36.71
C SER A 379 23.90 -5.85 36.35
N GLU A 380 23.12 -6.66 35.65
CA GLU A 380 23.57 -7.96 35.18
C GLU A 380 24.64 -7.82 34.08
N LEU A 381 24.45 -6.92 33.12
CA LEU A 381 25.41 -6.67 32.04
C LEU A 381 26.76 -6.16 32.56
N HIS A 382 26.80 -5.32 33.60
CA HIS A 382 28.04 -4.85 34.22
C HIS A 382 28.85 -5.95 34.90
N GLN A 383 28.33 -7.18 35.06
CA GLN A 383 29.15 -8.32 35.47
C GLN A 383 30.14 -8.75 34.39
N TRP A 384 29.87 -8.41 33.13
CA TRP A 384 30.66 -8.82 31.95
C TRP A 384 31.18 -7.65 31.12
N ILE A 385 30.56 -6.48 31.25
CA ILE A 385 30.92 -5.23 30.55
C ILE A 385 31.48 -4.25 31.58
N PRO A 386 32.63 -3.62 31.30
CA PRO A 386 33.22 -2.61 32.21
C PRO A 386 32.25 -1.46 32.52
N ASP A 387 32.30 -0.94 33.75
CA ASP A 387 31.39 0.11 34.25
C ASP A 387 31.46 1.44 33.47
N TYR A 388 32.58 1.70 32.79
CA TYR A 388 32.73 2.92 31.98
C TYR A 388 32.05 2.83 30.58
N LEU A 389 31.53 1.64 30.18
CA LEU A 389 30.85 1.45 28.94
C LEU A 389 29.32 1.50 29.13
N ASN A 390 28.60 1.97 28.12
CA ASN A 390 27.14 2.08 28.17
C ASN A 390 26.48 0.74 28.06
N VAL A 391 25.60 0.40 28.99
CA VAL A 391 24.75 -0.82 28.96
C VAL A 391 23.24 -0.51 28.95
N ALA A 392 22.87 0.78 28.91
CA ALA A 392 21.47 1.17 28.96
C ALA A 392 20.70 0.90 27.65
N ASN A 393 21.25 1.21 26.53
CA ASN A 393 20.87 1.05 25.11
C ASN A 393 21.25 2.37 24.36
N PRO A 394 22.09 2.33 23.32
CA PRO A 394 22.81 1.16 22.79
C PRO A 394 23.78 0.53 23.80
N ILE A 395 23.91 -0.80 23.74
CA ILE A 395 24.82 -1.56 24.59
C ILE A 395 26.21 -1.61 23.92
N ASP A 396 27.22 -1.03 24.53
CA ASP A 396 28.62 -1.09 24.09
C ASP A 396 29.37 -2.12 24.91
N ASN A 397 29.87 -3.18 24.31
CA ASN A 397 30.61 -4.22 25.01
C ASN A 397 32.14 -4.04 24.98
N GLY A 398 32.65 -3.00 24.27
CA GLY A 398 34.08 -2.73 24.16
C GLY A 398 34.87 -3.77 23.36
N GLY A 399 34.25 -4.73 22.71
CA GLY A 399 34.85 -5.74 21.84
C GLY A 399 35.37 -7.00 22.55
N HIS A 400 36.01 -6.92 23.69
CA HIS A 400 36.62 -8.07 24.38
C HIS A 400 35.65 -9.23 24.72
N PRO A 401 34.43 -9.00 25.23
CA PRO A 401 33.54 -10.07 25.63
C PRO A 401 33.10 -10.98 24.49
N VAL A 402 33.10 -10.52 23.21
CA VAL A 402 32.68 -11.36 22.10
C VAL A 402 33.66 -12.49 21.76
N GLY A 403 34.90 -12.43 22.25
CA GLY A 403 35.90 -13.46 22.03
C GLY A 403 35.73 -14.71 22.91
N ASP A 404 34.86 -14.70 23.92
CA ASP A 404 34.66 -15.79 24.86
C ASP A 404 33.17 -16.00 25.19
N TRP A 405 32.90 -16.81 26.26
CA TRP A 405 31.56 -17.17 26.70
C TRP A 405 30.67 -15.99 27.15
N ARG A 406 31.27 -14.84 27.49
CA ARG A 406 30.55 -13.62 27.95
C ARG A 406 29.71 -13.04 26.83
N GLY A 407 30.20 -13.10 25.57
CA GLY A 407 29.46 -12.60 24.42
C GLY A 407 28.05 -13.15 24.34
N ARG A 408 27.89 -14.45 24.45
CA ARG A 408 26.59 -15.11 24.46
C ARG A 408 25.73 -14.69 25.67
N LYS A 409 26.31 -14.61 26.87
CA LYS A 409 25.58 -14.18 28.08
C LYS A 409 25.03 -12.77 27.99
N ILE A 410 25.78 -11.87 27.38
CA ILE A 410 25.34 -10.49 27.12
C ILE A 410 24.12 -10.50 26.17
N ILE A 411 24.17 -11.24 25.08
CA ILE A 411 23.07 -11.36 24.12
C ILE A 411 21.82 -11.91 24.82
N ASP A 412 21.95 -13.00 25.58
CA ASP A 412 20.86 -13.61 26.33
C ASP A 412 20.24 -12.64 27.35
N ALA A 413 21.06 -11.86 28.07
CA ALA A 413 20.58 -10.86 29.02
C ALA A 413 19.79 -9.73 28.36
N ILE A 414 20.25 -9.24 27.21
CA ILE A 414 19.54 -8.20 26.43
C ILE A 414 18.19 -8.77 25.92
N LEU A 415 18.19 -9.95 25.34
CA LEU A 415 16.98 -10.61 24.84
C LEU A 415 15.98 -10.94 25.95
N ALA A 416 16.44 -11.13 27.20
CA ALA A 416 15.57 -11.38 28.34
C ALA A 416 14.89 -10.09 28.89
N ASP A 417 15.30 -8.89 28.47
CA ASP A 417 14.61 -7.66 28.89
C ASP A 417 13.21 -7.57 28.27
N PRO A 418 12.15 -7.34 29.07
CA PRO A 418 10.77 -7.34 28.55
C PRO A 418 10.46 -6.16 27.64
N SER A 419 11.23 -5.09 27.67
CA SER A 419 11.04 -3.92 26.79
C SER A 419 11.58 -4.13 25.38
N VAL A 420 12.40 -5.17 25.16
CA VAL A 420 13.06 -5.50 23.90
C VAL A 420 12.24 -6.51 23.11
N GLY A 421 11.85 -6.16 21.92
CA GLY A 421 11.23 -7.06 20.92
C GLY A 421 12.14 -7.35 19.75
N VAL A 422 13.11 -6.46 19.49
CA VAL A 422 14.07 -6.58 18.38
C VAL A 422 15.48 -6.32 18.93
N LEU A 423 16.42 -7.21 18.62
CA LEU A 423 17.84 -7.00 18.82
C LEU A 423 18.51 -6.70 17.49
N VAL A 424 19.23 -5.59 17.38
CA VAL A 424 20.05 -5.27 16.22
C VAL A 424 21.53 -5.25 16.62
N CYS A 425 22.34 -6.02 15.89
CA CYS A 425 23.80 -6.04 16.05
C CYS A 425 24.47 -5.46 14.80
N PRO A 426 24.86 -4.18 14.79
CA PRO A 426 25.61 -3.57 13.69
C PRO A 426 27.10 -3.94 13.76
N ILE A 427 27.59 -4.62 12.73
CA ILE A 427 28.99 -5.02 12.54
C ILE A 427 29.52 -4.28 11.31
N THR A 428 30.27 -3.21 11.50
CA THR A 428 30.78 -2.33 10.43
C THR A 428 31.90 -2.94 9.60
N GLY A 429 32.55 -3.98 10.10
CA GLY A 429 33.57 -4.73 9.39
C GLY A 429 33.91 -6.03 10.10
N PRO A 430 34.32 -7.07 9.36
CA PRO A 430 34.75 -8.34 9.95
C PRO A 430 36.08 -8.19 10.69
N PHE A 431 36.22 -8.92 11.79
CA PHE A 431 37.44 -8.98 12.62
C PHE A 431 37.60 -10.41 13.20
N PRO A 432 37.79 -11.40 12.33
CA PRO A 432 37.93 -12.78 12.77
C PRO A 432 39.12 -12.96 13.74
N PRO A 433 39.02 -13.93 14.70
CA PRO A 433 37.92 -14.90 14.86
C PRO A 433 36.75 -14.38 15.70
N MET A 434 36.82 -13.16 16.26
CA MET A 434 35.78 -12.64 17.15
C MET A 434 34.46 -12.38 16.45
N SER A 435 34.47 -11.85 15.20
CA SER A 435 33.26 -11.65 14.40
C SER A 435 32.55 -12.96 14.04
N ASP A 436 33.34 -14.02 13.85
CA ASP A 436 32.81 -15.35 13.53
C ASP A 436 32.10 -15.95 14.74
N LYS A 437 32.71 -15.80 15.92
CA LYS A 437 32.06 -16.22 17.17
C LYS A 437 30.81 -15.39 17.48
N LEU A 438 30.87 -14.07 17.28
CA LEU A 438 29.71 -13.20 17.48
C LEU A 438 28.56 -13.60 16.56
N ALA A 439 28.83 -13.88 15.29
CA ALA A 439 27.82 -14.35 14.33
C ALA A 439 27.18 -15.66 14.81
N GLN A 440 27.98 -16.63 15.29
CA GLN A 440 27.48 -17.88 15.82
C GLN A 440 26.65 -17.67 17.10
N ASP A 441 27.12 -16.84 18.04
CA ASP A 441 26.39 -16.53 19.29
C ASP A 441 25.01 -15.88 19.00
N LEU A 442 24.92 -15.02 17.95
CA LEU A 442 23.67 -14.39 17.54
C LEU A 442 22.71 -15.39 16.91
N VAL A 443 23.21 -16.33 16.09
CA VAL A 443 22.41 -17.40 15.50
C VAL A 443 21.89 -18.34 16.60
N ASP A 444 22.76 -18.81 17.49
CA ASP A 444 22.39 -19.69 18.58
C ASP A 444 21.39 -19.03 19.54
N ALA A 445 21.48 -17.71 19.75
CA ALA A 445 20.52 -16.96 20.56
C ALA A 445 19.18 -16.81 19.85
N ALA A 446 19.18 -16.55 18.53
CA ALA A 446 17.97 -16.40 17.73
C ALA A 446 17.14 -17.70 17.67
N GLU A 447 17.80 -18.85 17.75
CA GLU A 447 17.12 -20.16 17.82
C GLU A 447 16.38 -20.39 19.14
N GLN A 448 16.77 -19.69 20.20
CA GLN A 448 16.23 -19.86 21.56
C GLN A 448 15.27 -18.74 21.99
N THR A 449 14.94 -17.82 21.08
CA THR A 449 14.03 -16.71 21.37
C THR A 449 12.97 -16.56 20.28
N ASP A 450 11.80 -16.01 20.65
CA ASP A 450 10.78 -15.57 19.70
C ASP A 450 10.99 -14.11 19.28
N LYS A 451 11.99 -13.41 19.85
CA LYS A 451 12.33 -12.04 19.49
C LYS A 451 13.11 -11.98 18.18
N LEU A 452 12.92 -10.93 17.44
CA LEU A 452 13.61 -10.71 16.17
C LEU A 452 15.08 -10.36 16.43
N VAL A 453 16.00 -11.08 15.79
CA VAL A 453 17.44 -10.80 15.79
C VAL A 453 17.87 -10.34 14.40
N CYS A 454 18.43 -9.14 14.32
CA CYS A 454 18.92 -8.51 13.11
C CYS A 454 20.41 -8.29 13.19
N VAL A 455 21.12 -8.56 12.11
CA VAL A 455 22.56 -8.27 11.97
C VAL A 455 22.78 -7.37 10.78
N VAL A 456 23.50 -6.27 10.94
CA VAL A 456 23.99 -5.48 9.82
C VAL A 456 25.44 -5.82 9.56
N TRP A 457 25.71 -6.50 8.45
CA TRP A 457 27.05 -6.90 8.05
C TRP A 457 27.65 -5.91 7.05
N GLY A 458 28.45 -4.97 7.53
CA GLY A 458 28.96 -3.83 6.75
C GLY A 458 30.18 -4.12 5.86
N SER A 459 30.63 -5.39 5.74
CA SER A 459 31.75 -5.72 4.85
C SER A 459 31.43 -5.43 3.39
N PRO A 460 32.27 -4.68 2.67
CA PRO A 460 32.07 -4.42 1.24
C PRO A 460 32.27 -5.67 0.36
N LEU A 461 33.06 -6.64 0.82
CA LEU A 461 33.37 -7.86 0.05
C LEU A 461 32.28 -8.92 0.19
N GLY A 462 31.74 -9.13 1.41
CA GLY A 462 30.72 -10.15 1.67
C GLY A 462 31.19 -11.57 1.37
N THR A 463 32.48 -11.85 1.54
CA THR A 463 33.10 -13.16 1.23
C THR A 463 33.42 -13.97 2.48
N GLU A 464 33.21 -13.38 3.64
CA GLU A 464 33.54 -13.96 4.94
C GLU A 464 32.61 -15.15 5.25
N ASP A 465 33.19 -16.23 5.82
CA ASP A 465 32.43 -17.45 6.17
C ASP A 465 31.35 -17.17 7.21
N ALA A 466 31.61 -16.30 8.18
CA ALA A 466 30.62 -15.85 9.16
C ALA A 466 29.37 -15.25 8.49
N TYR A 467 29.57 -14.46 7.43
CA TYR A 467 28.45 -13.89 6.67
C TYR A 467 27.76 -14.95 5.82
N ARG A 468 28.49 -15.64 4.95
CA ARG A 468 27.94 -16.52 3.93
C ARG A 468 27.36 -17.81 4.49
N THR A 469 28.05 -18.41 5.45
CA THR A 469 27.71 -19.73 5.96
C THR A 469 26.88 -19.62 7.24
N THR A 470 27.29 -18.79 8.19
CA THR A 470 26.63 -18.69 9.49
C THR A 470 25.36 -17.81 9.43
N LEU A 471 25.51 -16.54 9.04
CA LEU A 471 24.40 -15.60 9.08
C LEU A 471 23.35 -15.86 7.98
N LEU A 472 23.78 -15.96 6.73
CA LEU A 472 22.85 -16.23 5.61
C LEU A 472 22.28 -17.65 5.65
N GLY A 473 22.97 -18.60 6.27
CA GLY A 473 22.45 -19.95 6.50
C GLY A 473 21.37 -20.02 7.58
N SER A 474 21.23 -19.01 8.44
CA SER A 474 20.24 -18.99 9.50
C SER A 474 18.85 -18.58 9.00
N SER A 475 17.84 -19.36 9.34
CA SER A 475 16.44 -18.97 9.11
C SER A 475 15.88 -18.03 10.18
N ARG A 476 16.59 -17.81 11.28
CA ARG A 476 16.13 -17.03 12.44
C ARG A 476 16.75 -15.63 12.54
N VAL A 477 17.91 -15.40 11.90
CA VAL A 477 18.60 -14.10 11.88
C VAL A 477 18.28 -13.38 10.58
N ALA A 478 17.82 -12.14 10.69
CA ALA A 478 17.68 -11.25 9.53
C ALA A 478 18.98 -10.50 9.30
N THR A 479 19.59 -10.66 8.13
CA THR A 479 20.89 -10.09 7.81
C THR A 479 20.78 -9.00 6.75
N PHE A 480 21.35 -7.83 7.03
CA PHE A 480 21.32 -6.63 6.19
C PHE A 480 22.74 -6.19 5.82
N ARG A 481 22.85 -5.42 4.72
CA ARG A 481 24.13 -4.84 4.29
C ARG A 481 24.33 -3.40 4.77
N THR A 482 23.24 -2.67 5.05
CA THR A 482 23.28 -1.26 5.43
C THR A 482 22.41 -0.97 6.66
N PHE A 483 22.74 0.08 7.39
CA PHE A 483 21.89 0.56 8.49
C PHE A 483 20.52 1.02 7.99
N ALA A 484 20.50 1.72 6.86
CA ALA A 484 19.26 2.23 6.27
C ALA A 484 18.25 1.12 5.97
N ASN A 485 18.70 0.05 5.28
CA ASN A 485 17.81 -1.07 4.94
C ASN A 485 17.32 -1.81 6.19
N CYS A 486 18.20 -2.03 7.17
CA CYS A 486 17.82 -2.64 8.46
C CYS A 486 16.75 -1.79 9.18
N ILE A 487 16.96 -0.49 9.27
CA ILE A 487 16.04 0.44 9.94
C ILE A 487 14.70 0.48 9.20
N THR A 488 14.71 0.58 7.87
CA THR A 488 13.51 0.56 7.03
C THR A 488 12.72 -0.74 7.24
N ALA A 489 13.39 -1.88 7.20
CA ALA A 489 12.75 -3.19 7.35
C ALA A 489 12.20 -3.41 8.77
N VAL A 490 12.95 -3.07 9.81
CA VAL A 490 12.51 -3.20 11.21
C VAL A 490 11.34 -2.26 11.50
N ARG A 491 11.36 -1.03 10.98
CA ARG A 491 10.24 -0.11 11.09
C ARG A 491 9.00 -0.66 10.40
N ALA A 492 9.15 -1.10 9.15
CA ALA A 492 8.06 -1.72 8.39
C ALA A 492 7.45 -2.93 9.11
N TYR A 493 8.29 -3.76 9.73
CA TYR A 493 7.87 -4.90 10.53
C TYR A 493 7.00 -4.48 11.72
N LEU A 494 7.45 -3.53 12.53
CA LEU A 494 6.70 -3.06 13.70
C LEU A 494 5.40 -2.34 13.29
N ASP A 495 5.46 -1.48 12.27
CA ASP A 495 4.31 -0.73 11.76
C ASP A 495 3.25 -1.67 11.14
N HIS A 496 3.68 -2.68 10.38
CA HIS A 496 2.76 -3.68 9.81
C HIS A 496 1.99 -4.44 10.90
N HIS A 497 2.68 -4.91 11.92
CA HIS A 497 2.02 -5.66 12.99
C HIS A 497 1.06 -4.79 13.81
N ARG A 498 1.42 -3.51 14.04
CA ARG A 498 0.52 -2.54 14.68
C ARG A 498 -0.70 -2.26 13.82
N PHE A 499 -0.51 -2.03 12.54
CA PHE A 499 -1.59 -1.85 11.56
C PHE A 499 -2.50 -3.09 11.52
N ALA A 500 -1.93 -4.28 11.32
CA ALA A 500 -2.69 -5.53 11.20
C ALA A 500 -3.49 -5.90 12.47
N ALA A 501 -3.02 -5.49 13.65
CA ALA A 501 -3.74 -5.71 14.91
C ALA A 501 -5.02 -4.88 15.02
N GLY A 502 -5.02 -3.65 14.48
CA GLY A 502 -6.15 -2.72 14.53
C GLY A 502 -6.98 -2.64 13.25
N TYR A 503 -6.57 -3.30 12.17
CA TYR A 503 -7.19 -3.11 10.86
C TYR A 503 -8.65 -3.55 10.83
N ARG A 504 -9.51 -2.65 10.34
CA ARG A 504 -10.90 -2.90 9.97
C ARG A 504 -11.12 -2.38 8.57
N SER A 505 -11.75 -3.18 7.74
CA SER A 505 -12.00 -2.75 6.37
C SER A 505 -13.01 -1.61 6.32
N PRO A 506 -12.67 -0.50 5.66
CA PRO A 506 -13.59 0.60 5.50
C PRO A 506 -14.72 0.28 4.50
N PHE A 507 -14.56 -0.77 3.70
CA PHE A 507 -15.60 -1.21 2.75
C PHE A 507 -16.80 -1.87 3.45
N ASP A 508 -16.64 -2.35 4.67
CA ASP A 508 -17.75 -2.95 5.43
C ASP A 508 -18.83 -1.91 5.78
N ASP A 509 -18.41 -0.66 6.00
CA ASP A 509 -19.27 0.48 6.35
C ASP A 509 -19.61 1.37 5.16
N ALA A 510 -19.17 1.01 3.93
CA ALA A 510 -19.48 1.80 2.73
C ALA A 510 -20.99 1.84 2.45
N PRO A 511 -21.53 2.98 2.01
CA PRO A 511 -22.96 3.12 1.77
C PRO A 511 -23.42 2.21 0.62
N ARG A 512 -24.45 1.37 0.90
CA ARG A 512 -25.01 0.42 -0.06
C ARG A 512 -26.32 0.93 -0.68
N VAL A 513 -26.94 1.92 -0.08
CA VAL A 513 -28.18 2.58 -0.53
C VAL A 513 -28.06 4.08 -0.34
N LEU A 514 -28.62 4.84 -1.27
CA LEU A 514 -28.68 6.29 -1.15
C LEU A 514 -29.49 6.71 0.07
N SER A 515 -28.88 7.54 0.92
CA SER A 515 -29.54 8.13 2.08
C SER A 515 -30.64 9.13 1.67
N PRO A 516 -31.55 9.49 2.59
CA PRO A 516 -32.46 10.62 2.40
C PRO A 516 -31.70 11.93 2.13
N SER A 517 -30.52 12.10 2.74
CA SER A 517 -29.63 13.24 2.53
C SER A 517 -29.14 13.33 1.09
N ALA A 518 -28.70 12.20 0.52
CA ALA A 518 -28.26 12.13 -0.87
C ALA A 518 -29.36 12.52 -1.86
N ARG A 519 -30.57 11.98 -1.68
CA ARG A 519 -31.75 12.33 -2.53
C ARG A 519 -32.11 13.81 -2.44
N LYS A 520 -32.01 14.40 -1.25
CA LYS A 520 -32.21 15.83 -1.07
C LYS A 520 -31.12 16.64 -1.76
N ALA A 521 -29.88 16.23 -1.62
CA ALA A 521 -28.73 16.86 -2.24
C ALA A 521 -28.81 16.84 -3.78
N GLN A 522 -29.13 15.69 -4.37
CA GLN A 522 -29.34 15.55 -5.83
C GLN A 522 -30.41 16.51 -6.37
N GLY A 523 -31.44 16.81 -5.56
CA GLY A 523 -32.46 17.81 -5.91
C GLY A 523 -31.94 19.25 -6.00
N LEU A 524 -30.80 19.55 -5.39
CA LEU A 524 -30.14 20.86 -5.40
C LEU A 524 -29.11 21.01 -6.53
N MET A 525 -28.62 19.89 -7.06
CA MET A 525 -27.57 19.85 -8.06
C MET A 525 -28.13 20.00 -9.48
N ARG A 526 -27.34 20.57 -10.38
CA ARG A 526 -27.62 20.65 -11.81
C ARG A 526 -26.34 20.28 -12.56
N PRO A 527 -26.41 19.38 -13.56
CA PRO A 527 -25.24 18.98 -14.31
C PRO A 527 -24.52 20.18 -14.95
N GLY A 528 -23.18 20.18 -14.82
CA GLY A 528 -22.31 21.20 -15.38
C GLY A 528 -22.39 22.58 -14.70
N GLN A 529 -22.95 22.66 -13.50
CA GLN A 529 -23.13 23.92 -12.78
C GLN A 529 -22.21 24.01 -11.55
N GLU A 530 -21.54 25.14 -11.40
CA GLU A 530 -20.97 25.58 -10.14
C GLU A 530 -22.08 26.14 -9.25
N LEU A 531 -22.22 25.61 -8.04
CA LEU A 531 -23.20 26.06 -7.07
C LEU A 531 -22.75 27.36 -6.41
N SER A 532 -23.66 28.32 -6.24
CA SER A 532 -23.38 29.49 -5.40
C SER A 532 -23.10 29.05 -3.95
N GLU A 533 -22.38 29.88 -3.19
CA GLU A 533 -22.09 29.62 -1.77
C GLU A 533 -23.35 29.20 -0.98
N HIS A 534 -24.46 29.90 -1.21
CA HIS A 534 -25.73 29.56 -0.57
C HIS A 534 -26.21 28.15 -0.93
N ALA A 535 -26.15 27.76 -2.21
CA ALA A 535 -26.57 26.45 -2.66
C ALA A 535 -25.62 25.34 -2.14
N ALA A 536 -24.31 25.58 -2.16
CA ALA A 536 -23.33 24.67 -1.59
C ALA A 536 -23.56 24.45 -0.08
N LYS A 537 -23.84 25.51 0.68
CA LYS A 537 -24.20 25.38 2.09
C LYS A 537 -25.54 24.66 2.34
N GLN A 538 -26.51 24.72 1.40
CA GLN A 538 -27.71 23.87 1.46
C GLN A 538 -27.36 22.39 1.30
N LEU A 539 -26.42 22.08 0.42
CA LEU A 539 -25.88 20.72 0.24
C LEU A 539 -25.25 20.22 1.55
N LEU A 540 -24.40 21.04 2.21
CA LEU A 540 -23.79 20.72 3.51
C LEU A 540 -24.84 20.47 4.60
N ARG A 541 -25.89 21.32 4.67
CA ARG A 541 -27.00 21.15 5.61
C ARG A 541 -27.76 19.83 5.40
N ALA A 542 -27.91 19.38 4.15
CA ALA A 542 -28.56 18.11 3.85
C ALA A 542 -27.84 16.92 4.50
N TYR A 543 -26.51 17.00 4.63
CA TYR A 543 -25.68 16.00 5.31
C TYR A 543 -25.43 16.31 6.80
N GLY A 544 -26.14 17.31 7.37
CA GLY A 544 -26.06 17.65 8.79
C GLY A 544 -24.79 18.41 9.17
N ILE A 545 -24.06 18.97 8.22
CA ILE A 545 -22.91 19.82 8.50
C ILE A 545 -23.42 21.20 8.87
N ARG A 546 -22.97 21.72 10.02
CA ARG A 546 -23.42 23.01 10.55
C ARG A 546 -22.84 24.15 9.71
N VAL A 547 -23.70 25.08 9.32
CA VAL A 547 -23.36 26.34 8.67
C VAL A 547 -23.96 27.51 9.48
N PRO A 548 -23.49 28.76 9.32
CA PRO A 548 -24.07 29.90 9.98
C PRO A 548 -25.58 30.04 9.70
N ARG A 549 -26.33 30.66 10.62
CA ARG A 549 -27.66 31.16 10.27
C ARG A 549 -27.49 32.24 9.23
N GLU A 550 -28.21 32.13 8.12
CA GLU A 550 -28.06 33.05 6.99
C GLU A 550 -29.35 33.23 6.21
N GLN A 551 -29.46 34.35 5.52
CA GLN A 551 -30.52 34.61 4.54
C GLN A 551 -29.93 35.23 3.28
N LEU A 552 -30.35 34.75 2.12
CA LEU A 552 -30.08 35.35 0.83
C LEU A 552 -31.14 36.42 0.57
N VAL A 553 -30.72 37.64 0.31
CA VAL A 553 -31.58 38.80 0.15
C VAL A 553 -31.27 39.60 -1.13
N THR A 554 -32.30 40.20 -1.73
CA THR A 554 -32.20 40.95 -2.99
C THR A 554 -32.52 42.44 -2.84
N SER A 555 -32.60 42.92 -1.59
CA SER A 555 -32.80 44.36 -1.32
C SER A 555 -32.20 44.78 0.02
N ALA A 556 -31.78 46.04 0.13
CA ALA A 556 -31.26 46.61 1.37
C ALA A 556 -32.24 46.54 2.54
N ALA A 557 -33.54 46.68 2.29
CA ALA A 557 -34.58 46.54 3.32
C ALA A 557 -34.70 45.11 3.83
N ALA A 558 -34.59 44.14 2.93
CA ALA A 558 -34.56 42.71 3.30
C ALA A 558 -33.26 42.36 4.06
N ALA A 559 -32.12 42.94 3.71
CA ALA A 559 -30.88 42.75 4.44
C ALA A 559 -30.95 43.22 5.90
N VAL A 560 -31.54 44.36 6.14
CA VAL A 560 -31.75 44.87 7.53
C VAL A 560 -32.67 43.93 8.33
N ARG A 561 -33.76 43.43 7.73
CA ARG A 561 -34.64 42.46 8.40
C ARG A 561 -33.91 41.13 8.68
N ALA A 562 -33.18 40.66 7.72
CA ALA A 562 -32.36 39.43 7.86
C ALA A 562 -31.35 39.58 9.00
N ALA A 563 -30.62 40.70 9.07
CA ALA A 563 -29.65 40.99 10.12
C ALA A 563 -30.30 41.00 11.53
N SER A 564 -31.50 41.55 11.64
CA SER A 564 -32.26 41.55 12.90
C SER A 564 -32.72 40.15 13.33
N LEU A 565 -33.03 39.27 12.37
CA LEU A 565 -33.41 37.87 12.64
C LEU A 565 -32.21 36.98 12.96
N VAL A 566 -31.09 37.19 12.25
CA VAL A 566 -29.84 36.47 12.46
C VAL A 566 -29.19 36.86 13.78
N GLY A 567 -29.26 38.14 14.15
CA GLY A 567 -28.64 38.71 15.34
C GLY A 567 -27.29 39.36 15.08
N TYR A 568 -27.11 40.60 15.53
CA TYR A 568 -25.84 41.33 15.38
C TYR A 568 -24.76 40.79 16.31
N PRO A 569 -23.46 40.84 15.94
CA PRO A 569 -22.96 41.34 14.65
C PRO A 569 -23.19 40.34 13.53
N VAL A 570 -23.28 40.85 12.28
CA VAL A 570 -23.47 40.02 11.10
C VAL A 570 -22.31 40.18 10.09
N VAL A 571 -22.19 39.21 9.22
CA VAL A 571 -21.32 39.23 8.02
C VAL A 571 -22.22 39.35 6.79
N MET A 572 -21.79 40.15 5.81
CA MET A 572 -22.47 40.23 4.52
C MET A 572 -21.51 39.82 3.41
N LYS A 573 -21.99 38.95 2.51
CA LYS A 573 -21.22 38.44 1.35
C LYS A 573 -22.09 38.54 0.09
N ALA A 574 -21.50 38.96 -1.03
CA ALA A 574 -22.13 38.77 -2.32
C ALA A 574 -22.25 37.28 -2.64
N SER A 575 -23.35 36.86 -3.24
CA SER A 575 -23.61 35.48 -3.64
C SER A 575 -24.04 35.39 -5.10
N GLY A 576 -23.37 34.56 -5.86
CA GLY A 576 -23.64 34.31 -7.27
C GLY A 576 -22.77 33.17 -7.76
N PRO A 577 -23.03 32.62 -8.96
CA PRO A 577 -22.16 31.66 -9.57
C PRO A 577 -20.80 32.29 -9.93
N GLN A 578 -19.73 31.50 -9.95
CA GLN A 578 -18.37 31.94 -10.33
C GLN A 578 -17.73 33.01 -9.41
N LEU A 579 -18.13 33.09 -8.15
CA LEU A 579 -17.58 34.01 -7.16
C LEU A 579 -16.58 33.33 -6.20
N ALA A 580 -15.52 32.71 -6.74
CA ALA A 580 -14.52 32.01 -5.93
C ALA A 580 -13.65 32.97 -5.08
N HIS A 581 -13.33 34.19 -5.57
CA HIS A 581 -12.39 35.14 -4.95
C HIS A 581 -13.07 36.38 -4.34
N LYS A 582 -14.18 36.17 -3.64
CA LYS A 582 -15.01 37.26 -3.05
C LYS A 582 -14.25 38.23 -2.15
N THR A 583 -13.29 37.73 -1.40
CA THR A 583 -12.52 38.51 -0.42
C THR A 583 -11.60 39.52 -1.14
N GLU A 584 -10.93 39.08 -2.20
CA GLU A 584 -10.03 39.93 -2.99
C GLU A 584 -10.77 41.06 -3.71
N LEU A 585 -12.00 40.77 -4.16
CA LEU A 585 -12.90 41.75 -4.78
C LEU A 585 -13.58 42.67 -3.78
N GLY A 586 -13.35 42.53 -2.46
CA GLY A 586 -13.98 43.31 -1.44
C GLY A 586 -15.47 42.99 -1.23
N LEU A 587 -15.96 41.85 -1.73
CA LEU A 587 -17.34 41.39 -1.68
C LEU A 587 -17.72 40.67 -0.39
N VAL A 588 -16.86 40.73 0.65
CA VAL A 588 -17.11 40.22 2.01
C VAL A 588 -16.90 41.33 3.02
N LYS A 589 -17.91 41.60 3.85
CA LYS A 589 -17.86 42.61 4.92
C LYS A 589 -18.24 41.97 6.25
N VAL A 590 -17.38 42.11 7.24
CA VAL A 590 -17.52 41.45 8.55
C VAL A 590 -17.79 42.46 9.66
N GLY A 591 -18.38 42.01 10.76
CA GLY A 591 -18.52 42.81 11.98
C GLY A 591 -19.54 43.95 11.89
N LEU A 592 -20.59 43.80 11.09
CA LEU A 592 -21.63 44.82 10.98
C LEU A 592 -22.56 44.77 12.21
N THR A 593 -22.65 45.88 12.96
CA THR A 593 -23.33 45.93 14.27
C THR A 593 -24.62 46.74 14.26
N SER A 594 -24.98 47.38 13.12
CA SER A 594 -26.17 48.25 13.06
C SER A 594 -26.91 48.14 11.71
N ALA A 595 -28.21 48.47 11.74
CA ALA A 595 -29.08 48.51 10.56
C ALA A 595 -28.59 49.52 9.48
N SER A 596 -27.96 50.63 9.90
CA SER A 596 -27.40 51.59 8.94
C SER A 596 -26.20 50.97 8.21
N GLN A 597 -25.25 50.40 8.94
CA GLN A 597 -24.12 49.70 8.34
C GLN A 597 -24.57 48.61 7.35
N VAL A 598 -25.52 47.78 7.72
CA VAL A 598 -26.08 46.73 6.86
C VAL A 598 -26.67 47.31 5.57
N ARG A 599 -27.41 48.43 5.68
CA ARG A 599 -28.01 49.08 4.50
C ARG A 599 -26.96 49.67 3.56
N ASP A 600 -25.95 50.31 4.11
CA ASP A 600 -24.91 50.96 3.34
C ASP A 600 -23.96 49.91 2.71
N THR A 601 -23.59 48.88 3.46
CA THR A 601 -22.83 47.72 2.96
C THR A 601 -23.59 46.99 1.84
N TYR A 602 -24.92 46.82 1.94
CA TYR A 602 -25.69 46.20 0.86
C TYR A 602 -25.49 46.95 -0.47
N ARG A 603 -25.58 48.30 -0.44
CA ARG A 603 -25.40 49.14 -1.63
C ARG A 603 -23.95 49.01 -2.16
N GLU A 604 -22.97 49.11 -1.26
CA GLU A 604 -21.57 48.98 -1.59
C GLU A 604 -21.28 47.64 -2.31
N LEU A 605 -21.77 46.52 -1.79
CA LEU A 605 -21.56 45.18 -2.41
C LEU A 605 -22.21 45.10 -3.80
N ILE A 606 -23.40 45.69 -4.00
CA ILE A 606 -24.07 45.73 -5.29
C ILE A 606 -23.32 46.61 -6.27
N ASP A 607 -22.77 47.75 -5.83
CA ASP A 607 -22.00 48.65 -6.67
C ASP A 607 -20.65 48.04 -7.09
N ILE A 608 -19.94 47.34 -6.18
CA ILE A 608 -18.73 46.59 -6.49
C ILE A 608 -19.04 45.49 -7.53
N ALA A 609 -20.07 44.71 -7.29
CA ALA A 609 -20.42 43.63 -8.22
C ALA A 609 -20.78 44.11 -9.64
N ARG A 610 -21.44 45.30 -9.73
CA ARG A 610 -21.71 45.95 -11.02
C ARG A 610 -20.45 46.48 -11.69
N TYR A 611 -19.53 47.04 -10.91
CA TYR A 611 -18.25 47.51 -11.43
C TYR A 611 -17.38 46.38 -12.00
N GLU A 612 -17.35 45.25 -11.30
CA GLU A 612 -16.61 44.06 -11.69
C GLU A 612 -17.37 43.18 -12.72
N ASP A 613 -18.57 43.59 -13.15
CA ASP A 613 -19.43 42.83 -14.08
C ASP A 613 -19.75 41.39 -13.62
N VAL A 614 -19.96 41.22 -12.32
CA VAL A 614 -20.20 39.92 -11.70
C VAL A 614 -21.70 39.70 -11.48
N PRO A 615 -22.27 38.61 -12.02
CA PRO A 615 -23.67 38.28 -11.80
C PRO A 615 -23.94 37.84 -10.36
N LEU A 616 -24.96 38.36 -9.72
CA LEU A 616 -25.36 38.04 -8.35
C LEU A 616 -26.76 37.43 -8.27
N ASP A 617 -26.86 36.35 -7.48
CA ASP A 617 -28.16 35.84 -6.97
C ASP A 617 -28.73 36.77 -5.88
N GLY A 618 -27.86 37.48 -5.17
CA GLY A 618 -28.18 38.36 -4.06
C GLY A 618 -27.01 38.59 -3.11
N VAL A 619 -27.33 39.04 -1.89
CA VAL A 619 -26.36 39.19 -0.80
C VAL A 619 -26.76 38.28 0.34
N LEU A 620 -25.82 37.49 0.84
CA LEU A 620 -25.98 36.67 2.04
C LEU A 620 -25.76 37.56 3.27
N VAL A 621 -26.70 37.49 4.20
CA VAL A 621 -26.58 38.07 5.54
C VAL A 621 -26.42 36.92 6.51
N CYS A 622 -25.22 36.78 7.09
CA CYS A 622 -24.80 35.61 7.86
C CYS A 622 -24.52 35.97 9.31
N GLN A 623 -24.78 35.03 10.21
CA GLN A 623 -24.32 35.09 11.61
C GLN A 623 -22.79 35.17 11.63
N MET A 624 -22.27 36.12 12.42
CA MET A 624 -20.84 36.12 12.71
C MET A 624 -20.50 35.00 13.68
N ILE A 625 -19.52 34.16 13.31
CA ILE A 625 -19.05 33.07 14.15
C ILE A 625 -17.81 33.53 14.92
N GLU A 626 -17.70 33.11 16.17
CA GLU A 626 -16.53 33.37 17.01
C GLU A 626 -15.30 32.75 16.42
N ARG A 627 -14.14 33.25 16.81
CA ARG A 627 -12.84 32.74 16.30
C ARG A 627 -12.60 31.29 16.77
N GLY A 628 -12.14 30.46 15.87
CA GLY A 628 -11.67 29.08 16.11
C GLY A 628 -10.48 28.78 15.22
N VAL A 629 -10.11 27.52 15.15
CA VAL A 629 -9.08 27.05 14.22
C VAL A 629 -9.70 26.87 12.84
N GLU A 630 -9.17 27.58 11.85
CA GLU A 630 -9.63 27.48 10.46
C GLU A 630 -9.01 26.27 9.78
N MET A 631 -9.85 25.41 9.24
CA MET A 631 -9.48 24.21 8.50
C MET A 631 -10.06 24.27 7.09
N VAL A 632 -9.49 23.48 6.19
CA VAL A 632 -10.05 23.18 4.87
C VAL A 632 -10.42 21.71 4.79
N VAL A 633 -11.57 21.42 4.19
CA VAL A 633 -11.99 20.06 3.85
C VAL A 633 -12.48 20.06 2.43
N GLY A 634 -11.77 19.35 1.55
CA GLY A 634 -12.05 19.29 0.12
C GLY A 634 -12.35 17.88 -0.37
N VAL A 635 -13.10 17.79 -1.47
CA VAL A 635 -13.28 16.59 -2.29
C VAL A 635 -12.90 16.93 -3.72
N THR A 636 -12.10 16.07 -4.32
CA THR A 636 -11.76 16.10 -5.75
C THR A 636 -11.86 14.70 -6.33
N HIS A 637 -11.78 14.55 -7.64
CA HIS A 637 -11.78 13.23 -8.27
C HIS A 637 -10.41 12.92 -8.89
N ASP A 638 -9.79 11.85 -8.39
CA ASP A 638 -8.61 11.25 -9.03
C ASP A 638 -9.04 10.27 -10.12
N SER A 639 -8.33 10.25 -11.24
CA SER A 639 -8.67 9.42 -12.41
C SER A 639 -8.56 7.91 -12.15
N LEU A 640 -7.78 7.49 -11.14
CA LEU A 640 -7.57 6.08 -10.78
C LEU A 640 -8.48 5.66 -9.62
N PHE A 641 -8.57 6.48 -8.58
CA PHE A 641 -9.22 6.10 -7.32
C PHE A 641 -10.66 6.64 -7.18
N GLY A 642 -11.07 7.55 -8.04
CA GLY A 642 -12.35 8.25 -7.91
C GLY A 642 -12.30 9.37 -6.87
N PRO A 643 -13.32 9.53 -6.01
CA PRO A 643 -13.32 10.62 -5.04
C PRO A 643 -12.12 10.52 -4.09
N THR A 644 -11.46 11.64 -3.89
CA THR A 644 -10.35 11.83 -2.94
C THR A 644 -10.67 12.98 -2.01
N MET A 645 -10.21 12.90 -0.78
CA MET A 645 -10.44 13.91 0.22
C MET A 645 -9.15 14.56 0.68
N THR A 646 -9.22 15.86 0.88
CA THR A 646 -8.14 16.66 1.45
C THR A 646 -8.61 17.30 2.75
N VAL A 647 -7.77 17.24 3.79
CA VAL A 647 -7.99 17.94 5.06
C VAL A 647 -6.72 18.70 5.40
N GLY A 648 -6.82 19.97 5.76
CA GLY A 648 -5.66 20.80 6.06
C GLY A 648 -5.95 22.02 6.92
N LEU A 649 -4.91 22.78 7.24
CA LEU A 649 -5.07 24.09 7.84
C LEU A 649 -5.66 25.06 6.80
N GLY A 650 -6.69 25.80 7.20
CA GLY A 650 -7.40 26.76 6.33
C GLY A 650 -6.83 28.17 6.37
N GLY A 651 -7.56 29.08 5.71
CA GLY A 651 -7.18 30.49 5.62
C GLY A 651 -5.87 30.71 4.86
N VAL A 652 -5.15 31.76 5.21
CA VAL A 652 -3.87 32.14 4.56
C VAL A 652 -2.79 31.04 4.65
N LEU A 653 -2.91 30.13 5.64
CA LEU A 653 -1.93 29.08 5.87
C LEU A 653 -1.96 28.01 4.77
N VAL A 654 -3.10 27.70 4.18
CA VAL A 654 -3.18 26.68 3.12
C VAL A 654 -2.44 27.10 1.85
N GLU A 655 -2.52 28.39 1.51
CA GLU A 655 -1.89 28.92 0.29
C GLU A 655 -0.35 28.94 0.40
N VAL A 656 0.17 29.22 1.60
CA VAL A 656 1.61 29.38 1.85
C VAL A 656 2.28 28.05 2.23
N LEU A 657 1.69 27.29 3.14
CA LEU A 657 2.33 26.11 3.75
C LEU A 657 1.94 24.80 3.07
N ARG A 658 0.79 24.76 2.38
CA ARG A 658 0.22 23.53 1.79
C ARG A 658 0.24 22.36 2.76
N ASP A 659 -0.14 22.64 4.02
CA ASP A 659 -0.18 21.65 5.08
C ASP A 659 -1.50 20.89 5.03
N VAL A 660 -1.52 19.86 4.20
CA VAL A 660 -2.70 19.05 3.89
C VAL A 660 -2.40 17.57 3.98
N ALA A 661 -3.39 16.79 4.38
CA ALA A 661 -3.40 15.34 4.33
C ALA A 661 -4.45 14.86 3.34
N VAL A 662 -4.14 13.77 2.63
CA VAL A 662 -5.01 13.17 1.62
C VAL A 662 -5.53 11.81 2.10
N GLY A 663 -6.81 11.52 1.84
CA GLY A 663 -7.43 10.22 2.07
C GLY A 663 -8.26 9.77 0.88
N VAL A 664 -8.35 8.47 0.66
CA VAL A 664 -9.14 7.87 -0.42
C VAL A 664 -10.36 7.17 0.16
N PRO A 665 -11.58 7.67 -0.06
CA PRO A 665 -12.82 7.04 0.40
C PRO A 665 -13.02 5.61 -0.16
N PRO A 666 -13.59 4.67 0.64
CA PRO A 666 -14.01 4.86 2.02
C PRO A 666 -12.87 4.73 3.03
N PHE A 667 -13.00 5.43 4.17
CA PHE A 667 -12.14 5.28 5.33
C PHE A 667 -12.92 5.48 6.63
N GLY A 668 -12.40 4.93 7.73
CA GLY A 668 -13.01 5.04 9.06
C GLY A 668 -12.50 6.23 9.88
N GLU A 669 -13.01 6.33 11.11
CA GLU A 669 -12.61 7.38 12.07
C GLU A 669 -11.11 7.36 12.38
N ASP A 670 -10.51 6.18 12.53
CA ASP A 670 -9.07 6.02 12.82
C ASP A 670 -8.22 6.62 11.70
N GLN A 671 -8.61 6.42 10.43
CA GLN A 671 -7.91 7.01 9.30
C GLN A 671 -8.11 8.53 9.24
N ALA A 672 -9.32 9.03 9.54
CA ALA A 672 -9.56 10.46 9.62
C ALA A 672 -8.68 11.10 10.71
N ARG A 673 -8.52 10.45 11.88
CA ARG A 673 -7.58 10.87 12.93
C ARG A 673 -6.12 10.83 12.48
N ALA A 674 -5.74 9.77 11.75
CA ALA A 674 -4.39 9.65 11.20
C ALA A 674 -4.06 10.79 10.25
N MET A 675 -4.98 11.18 9.35
CA MET A 675 -4.83 12.32 8.46
C MET A 675 -4.56 13.62 9.24
N LEU A 676 -5.29 13.88 10.33
CA LEU A 676 -5.02 15.04 11.18
C LEU A 676 -3.66 14.96 11.87
N GLY A 677 -3.20 13.75 12.20
CA GLY A 677 -1.86 13.49 12.76
C GLY A 677 -0.71 13.79 11.80
N GLU A 678 -0.94 13.76 10.50
CA GLU A 678 0.05 14.06 9.45
C GLU A 678 0.31 15.56 9.30
N LEU A 679 -0.63 16.42 9.73
CA LEU A 679 -0.50 17.86 9.63
C LEU A 679 0.67 18.39 10.48
N ARG A 680 1.53 19.19 9.87
CA ARG A 680 2.66 19.83 10.58
C ARG A 680 2.16 20.80 11.62
N GLY A 681 1.08 21.51 11.33
CA GLY A 681 0.46 22.49 12.21
C GLY A 681 -0.57 21.92 13.17
N ARG A 682 -0.68 20.60 13.36
CA ARG A 682 -1.65 19.94 14.24
C ARG A 682 -1.67 20.50 15.67
N ALA A 683 -0.55 21.03 16.16
CA ALA A 683 -0.47 21.66 17.46
C ALA A 683 -1.48 22.82 17.65
N LEU A 684 -1.93 23.45 16.55
CA LEU A 684 -2.98 24.47 16.61
C LEU A 684 -4.31 23.88 17.08
N LEU A 685 -4.60 22.62 16.76
CA LEU A 685 -5.80 21.92 17.23
C LEU A 685 -5.69 21.53 18.70
N GLU A 686 -4.49 21.34 19.22
CA GLU A 686 -4.24 21.00 20.63
C GLU A 686 -4.28 22.22 21.56
N GLY A 687 -4.28 23.43 20.98
CA GLY A 687 -4.28 24.71 21.70
C GLY A 687 -2.86 25.25 21.91
N VAL A 688 -2.58 26.42 21.37
CA VAL A 688 -1.28 27.11 21.44
C VAL A 688 -1.43 28.43 22.17
N ARG A 689 -0.43 28.82 22.99
CA ARG A 689 -0.36 30.10 23.70
C ARG A 689 -1.57 30.40 24.58
N GLY A 690 -2.14 29.36 25.23
CA GLY A 690 -3.29 29.51 26.12
C GLY A 690 -4.65 29.50 25.43
N ALA A 691 -4.72 29.28 24.12
CA ALA A 691 -5.98 29.00 23.44
C ALA A 691 -6.51 27.63 23.87
N PRO A 692 -7.83 27.47 24.05
CA PRO A 692 -8.42 26.18 24.37
C PRO A 692 -8.22 25.19 23.21
N PRO A 693 -8.13 23.87 23.47
CA PRO A 693 -8.12 22.85 22.42
C PRO A 693 -9.36 22.94 21.55
N ALA A 694 -9.19 22.78 20.25
CA ALA A 694 -10.25 22.72 19.26
C ALA A 694 -11.07 21.43 19.39
N ASP A 695 -12.30 21.43 18.87
CA ASP A 695 -13.20 20.28 18.84
C ASP A 695 -12.83 19.32 17.69
N THR A 696 -11.75 18.58 17.89
CA THR A 696 -11.21 17.65 16.89
C THR A 696 -12.22 16.55 16.54
N ASP A 697 -13.04 16.12 17.50
CA ASP A 697 -14.05 15.09 17.24
C ASP A 697 -15.14 15.62 16.29
N ALA A 698 -15.54 16.88 16.44
CA ALA A 698 -16.46 17.53 15.50
C ALA A 698 -15.85 17.70 14.09
N LEU A 699 -14.53 17.98 13.99
CA LEU A 699 -13.83 18.00 12.70
C LEU A 699 -13.89 16.63 12.02
N ILE A 700 -13.56 15.56 12.75
CA ILE A 700 -13.61 14.19 12.23
C ILE A 700 -15.03 13.85 11.76
N GLU A 701 -16.06 14.21 12.53
CA GLU A 701 -17.43 13.98 12.13
C GLU A 701 -17.78 14.70 10.82
N VAL A 702 -17.32 15.94 10.62
CA VAL A 702 -17.49 16.67 9.34
C VAL A 702 -16.77 15.94 8.21
N VAL A 703 -15.53 15.52 8.41
CA VAL A 703 -14.76 14.76 7.41
C VAL A 703 -15.51 13.49 6.98
N LEU A 704 -16.04 12.72 7.94
CA LEU A 704 -16.79 11.49 7.62
C LEU A 704 -18.13 11.77 6.92
N ARG A 705 -18.80 12.88 7.24
CA ARG A 705 -20.03 13.31 6.54
C ARG A 705 -19.75 13.76 5.11
N VAL A 706 -18.66 14.49 4.89
CA VAL A 706 -18.19 14.90 3.55
C VAL A 706 -17.79 13.68 2.73
N GLN A 707 -17.07 12.74 3.33
CA GLN A 707 -16.75 11.45 2.69
C GLN A 707 -18.01 10.71 2.24
N ARG A 708 -19.00 10.61 3.13
CA ARG A 708 -20.27 9.96 2.81
C ARG A 708 -20.97 10.65 1.65
N MET A 709 -20.97 11.99 1.63
CA MET A 709 -21.49 12.79 0.52
C MET A 709 -20.79 12.45 -0.79
N ALA A 710 -19.45 12.41 -0.79
CA ALA A 710 -18.65 12.07 -1.96
C ALA A 710 -18.94 10.65 -2.50
N LEU A 711 -19.09 9.67 -1.60
CA LEU A 711 -19.43 8.28 -1.97
C LEU A 711 -20.85 8.14 -2.51
N GLU A 712 -21.83 8.84 -1.90
CA GLU A 712 -23.24 8.74 -2.30
C GLU A 712 -23.59 9.53 -3.56
N LEU A 713 -22.92 10.67 -3.79
CA LEU A 713 -23.14 11.49 -4.98
C LEU A 713 -22.25 11.09 -6.15
N GLY A 714 -21.12 10.41 -5.86
CA GLY A 714 -20.23 9.84 -6.89
C GLY A 714 -19.78 10.89 -7.91
N SER A 715 -19.94 10.58 -9.20
CA SER A 715 -19.59 11.47 -10.30
C SER A 715 -20.44 12.71 -10.42
N ASP A 716 -21.61 12.77 -9.78
CA ASP A 716 -22.46 13.96 -9.84
C ASP A 716 -21.83 15.17 -9.13
N LEU A 717 -20.96 14.91 -8.10
CA LEU A 717 -20.19 15.91 -7.39
C LEU A 717 -18.75 15.92 -7.89
N ALA A 718 -18.38 16.84 -8.76
CA ALA A 718 -17.03 16.95 -9.30
C ALA A 718 -16.02 17.45 -8.28
N GLU A 719 -16.40 18.47 -7.54
CA GLU A 719 -15.54 19.15 -6.56
C GLU A 719 -16.39 19.71 -5.40
N LEU A 720 -15.82 19.65 -4.21
CA LEU A 720 -16.32 20.36 -3.03
C LEU A 720 -15.13 20.94 -2.29
N ASP A 721 -15.19 22.24 -1.97
CA ASP A 721 -14.24 22.91 -1.09
C ASP A 721 -14.99 23.61 0.04
N ILE A 722 -14.66 23.26 1.29
CA ILE A 722 -15.16 23.92 2.52
C ILE A 722 -13.98 24.71 3.08
N ASN A 723 -13.96 26.02 2.85
CA ASN A 723 -12.84 26.89 3.22
C ASN A 723 -13.31 28.33 3.54
N PRO A 724 -13.30 28.71 4.85
CA PRO A 724 -12.86 27.92 5.99
C PRO A 724 -13.99 27.10 6.65
N LEU A 725 -13.60 25.94 7.19
CA LEU A 725 -14.32 25.24 8.23
C LEU A 725 -13.73 25.67 9.58
N VAL A 726 -14.50 26.38 10.39
CA VAL A 726 -14.04 26.85 11.70
C VAL A 726 -14.33 25.80 12.76
N ILE A 727 -13.26 25.34 13.42
CA ILE A 727 -13.33 24.42 14.54
C ILE A 727 -13.35 25.21 15.84
N LEU A 728 -14.45 25.14 16.53
CA LEU A 728 -14.65 25.85 17.80
C LEU A 728 -13.96 25.15 18.98
N PRO A 729 -13.88 25.75 20.16
CA PRO A 729 -13.36 25.06 21.32
C PRO A 729 -14.08 23.74 21.61
N ARG A 730 -13.40 22.81 22.22
CA ARG A 730 -13.86 21.43 22.49
C ARG A 730 -15.30 21.42 23.06
N GLY A 731 -16.18 20.62 22.45
CA GLY A 731 -17.59 20.49 22.79
C GLY A 731 -18.50 21.55 22.16
N GLN A 732 -17.98 22.50 21.35
CA GLN A 732 -18.79 23.55 20.68
C GLN A 732 -19.00 23.26 19.19
N GLY A 733 -18.33 22.27 18.63
CA GLY A 733 -18.52 21.79 17.27
C GLY A 733 -17.68 22.50 16.21
N ALA A 734 -18.02 22.25 14.95
CA ALA A 734 -17.42 22.85 13.77
C ALA A 734 -18.50 23.57 12.93
N VAL A 735 -18.12 24.62 12.19
CA VAL A 735 -19.04 25.42 11.38
C VAL A 735 -18.38 25.75 10.03
N ALA A 736 -19.02 25.36 8.93
CA ALA A 736 -18.57 25.70 7.58
C ALA A 736 -19.01 27.12 7.22
N LEU A 737 -18.05 28.04 7.11
CA LEU A 737 -18.33 29.46 6.85
C LEU A 737 -18.46 29.76 5.37
N ASP A 738 -17.74 29.04 4.54
CA ASP A 738 -17.81 29.14 3.08
C ASP A 738 -17.75 27.77 2.44
N ALA A 739 -18.35 27.61 1.28
CA ALA A 739 -18.32 26.38 0.52
C ALA A 739 -18.48 26.65 -0.98
N LEU A 740 -17.70 25.93 -1.77
CA LEU A 740 -17.82 25.82 -3.22
C LEU A 740 -18.17 24.39 -3.57
N ALA A 741 -19.08 24.17 -4.50
CA ALA A 741 -19.36 22.84 -5.05
C ALA A 741 -19.55 22.93 -6.56
N VAL A 742 -18.93 22.00 -7.28
CA VAL A 742 -19.04 21.87 -8.74
C VAL A 742 -19.72 20.54 -9.06
N CYS A 743 -20.73 20.58 -9.92
CA CYS A 743 -21.48 19.41 -10.38
C CYS A 743 -21.04 19.03 -11.81
N HIS A 744 -20.96 17.72 -12.09
CA HIS A 744 -20.76 17.22 -13.45
C HIS A 744 -22.06 17.12 -14.25
#